data_047940b6121cf699cfdf89da0f8fd906
#
_entry.id   047940b6121cf699cfdf89da0f8fd906
#
_cell.length_a   1.000
_cell.length_b   1.000
_cell.length_c   1.000
_cell.angle_alpha   90.00
_cell.angle_beta   90.00
_cell.angle_gamma   90.00
#
_symmetry.space_group_name_H-M   'P 1'
#
loop_
_entity.id
_entity.type
_entity.pdbx_description
1 polymer ?
#
loop_
_entity_poly.entity_id
_entity_poly.type
_entity_poly.pdbx_seq_one_letter_code
_entity_poly.pdbx_strand_id
1 'polypeptide(L)'
;PIVIIDKDKEQQTNSVELMIKHDVFPASEKGNLNYLIYNYVKQAAMTMLNKRLQEKALDADCPYVSAYANDGTFIFAKTKDAFNISASPKELGKTADALKAAYTEALRAARHGFTATEYARFQEDYKSSLDKMYSNKDKRPNSQLYRDLVDNFLEGDPMPSIDFEYQAMSQIVPALPVEVANQMMAELVPANDSNLIVLAFLNEAEGNVYPTEAELLGAVKDARNANIEAYVDNVKNEPLITTLPKAGKVKKEVKNEKLGYTTLTLSNGVVVNLKKTDYKKDQVLLSGRGLGGSTLYGAKDFANLTLFDNVIGYSGLGAFSSTELQKALAGKIANADLTLGQLSTNVSGNSTPKDVETMLQMVYLYFTNINKDQKSFDNLMQQLEVSLKNREIDPDVAFSDSISATIYGHNPRVAPLTTERLKEVSYDRILQIAKERTASAQGWVFNIVGNYDETTIRPLICQYLGALPAKAKAVKSKRELNPVKGVVDNTFKRKQETPKANSVMLWFNDQLPYTLKNDLCCDIAGQVLSMEYLDKIRQKESAAYSVGAYASADLGADNYRMFQIFAQCPMKPEKKDVAIRILNEEMKNIENTCDAAKFQKCKEYMVKQNGDRVKTNGFWLGVISDNYLYNFDGYTDYAKTLEALTAQDICNFMKEFNKAGNHITVTMLPE
;
A
#
# COMPACT_ATOMS: atom_id res chain seq x y z
N PRO A 1 17.52 1.86 34.69
CA PRO A 1 16.45 2.01 33.68
C PRO A 1 15.69 3.30 33.89
N ILE A 2 15.16 3.84 32.80
CA ILE A 2 14.26 4.99 32.78
C ILE A 2 12.90 4.49 32.31
N VAL A 3 11.82 4.87 32.99
CA VAL A 3 10.44 4.56 32.56
C VAL A 3 9.70 5.87 32.34
N ILE A 4 9.05 6.00 31.21
CA ILE A 4 8.20 7.13 30.85
C ILE A 4 6.83 6.59 30.47
N ILE A 5 5.79 7.11 31.10
CA ILE A 5 4.40 6.80 30.80
C ILE A 5 3.73 8.09 30.36
N ASP A 6 3.51 8.21 29.06
CA ASP A 6 2.86 9.36 28.46
C ASP A 6 1.41 9.02 28.10
N LYS A 7 0.53 10.03 28.22
CA LYS A 7 -0.91 9.87 28.01
C LYS A 7 -1.43 11.04 27.21
N ASP A 8 -2.21 10.71 26.17
CA ASP A 8 -2.77 11.71 25.28
C ASP A 8 -4.22 11.35 24.95
N LYS A 9 -5.10 12.35 24.96
CA LYS A 9 -6.54 12.18 24.67
C LYS A 9 -6.81 11.89 23.20
N GLU A 10 -5.93 12.33 22.31
CA GLU A 10 -6.02 12.10 20.87
C GLU A 10 -5.29 10.81 20.44
N GLN A 11 -4.60 10.13 21.35
CA GLN A 11 -3.94 8.85 21.07
C GLN A 11 -4.98 7.76 20.80
N GLN A 12 -5.03 7.26 19.57
CA GLN A 12 -6.03 6.26 19.17
C GLN A 12 -5.70 4.85 19.67
N THR A 13 -4.41 4.49 19.72
CA THR A 13 -3.92 3.16 20.07
C THR A 13 -2.90 3.23 21.20
N ASN A 14 -2.83 2.17 22.01
CA ASN A 14 -1.82 2.05 23.04
C ASN A 14 -0.57 1.37 22.47
N SER A 15 0.60 1.82 22.92
CA SER A 15 1.88 1.18 22.62
C SER A 15 2.81 1.18 23.82
N VAL A 16 3.68 0.19 23.87
CA VAL A 16 4.76 0.12 24.84
C VAL A 16 6.03 -0.28 24.12
N GLU A 17 7.13 0.41 24.45
CA GLU A 17 8.41 0.26 23.78
C GLU A 17 9.53 0.07 24.81
N LEU A 18 10.47 -0.80 24.51
CA LEU A 18 11.72 -0.96 25.25
C LEU A 18 12.87 -0.61 24.33
N MET A 19 13.75 0.28 24.82
CA MET A 19 14.94 0.71 24.12
C MET A 19 16.20 0.35 24.91
N ILE A 20 17.24 -0.12 24.24
CA ILE A 20 18.55 -0.35 24.81
C ILE A 20 19.56 0.45 23.99
N LYS A 21 20.08 1.54 24.57
CA LYS A 21 21.05 2.41 23.89
C LYS A 21 22.43 1.77 23.80
N HIS A 22 23.09 1.96 22.68
CA HIS A 22 24.48 1.58 22.46
C HIS A 22 25.21 2.63 21.60
N ASP A 23 26.50 2.46 21.44
CA ASP A 23 27.30 3.35 20.59
C ASP A 23 27.00 3.13 19.12
N VAL A 24 27.05 4.22 18.35
CA VAL A 24 26.97 4.14 16.88
C VAL A 24 28.19 3.44 16.30
N PHE A 25 28.05 2.88 15.11
CA PHE A 25 29.20 2.35 14.36
C PHE A 25 30.23 3.47 14.14
N PRO A 26 31.55 3.23 14.41
CA PRO A 26 32.57 4.28 14.31
C PRO A 26 32.60 4.94 12.93
N ALA A 27 32.43 6.26 12.89
CA ALA A 27 32.40 7.02 11.64
C ALA A 27 33.67 6.83 10.79
N SER A 28 34.85 6.68 11.45
CA SER A 28 36.13 6.42 10.78
C SER A 28 36.22 5.07 10.08
N GLU A 29 35.32 4.13 10.42
CA GLU A 29 35.31 2.76 9.88
C GLU A 29 34.20 2.53 8.85
N LYS A 30 33.28 3.47 8.67
CA LYS A 30 32.18 3.34 7.70
C LYS A 30 32.65 3.17 6.25
N GLY A 31 33.80 3.68 5.89
CA GLY A 31 34.42 3.52 4.56
C GLY A 31 34.96 2.11 4.25
N ASN A 32 34.89 1.17 5.19
CA ASN A 32 35.41 -0.17 5.07
C ASN A 32 34.32 -1.20 4.71
N LEU A 33 34.74 -2.32 4.12
CA LEU A 33 33.84 -3.45 3.82
C LEU A 33 33.11 -3.98 5.07
N ASN A 34 33.74 -3.88 6.23
CA ASN A 34 33.14 -4.27 7.51
C ASN A 34 31.81 -3.54 7.81
N TYR A 35 31.62 -2.31 7.34
CA TYR A 35 30.36 -1.59 7.51
C TYR A 35 29.22 -2.20 6.68
N LEU A 36 29.51 -2.67 5.46
CA LEU A 36 28.52 -3.38 4.65
C LEU A 36 28.12 -4.71 5.30
N ILE A 37 29.11 -5.43 5.84
CA ILE A 37 28.88 -6.68 6.58
C ILE A 37 28.07 -6.42 7.85
N TYR A 38 28.42 -5.38 8.62
CA TYR A 38 27.69 -4.99 9.82
C TYR A 38 26.21 -4.68 9.51
N ASN A 39 25.93 -3.90 8.46
CA ASN A 39 24.57 -3.58 8.05
C ASN A 39 23.79 -4.81 7.59
N TYR A 40 24.45 -5.72 6.85
CA TYR A 40 23.86 -7.01 6.48
C TYR A 40 23.48 -7.85 7.70
N VAL A 41 24.37 -8.00 8.66
CA VAL A 41 24.15 -8.80 9.88
C VAL A 41 23.04 -8.19 10.73
N LYS A 42 23.02 -6.85 10.87
CA LYS A 42 21.97 -6.11 11.56
C LYS A 42 20.61 -6.31 10.90
N GLN A 43 20.55 -6.20 9.58
CA GLN A 43 19.33 -6.45 8.82
C GLN A 43 18.85 -7.89 8.98
N ALA A 44 19.76 -8.87 8.97
CA ALA A 44 19.44 -10.29 9.19
C ALA A 44 18.80 -10.50 10.56
N ALA A 45 19.46 -10.01 11.62
CA ALA A 45 18.97 -10.15 13.00
C ALA A 45 17.57 -9.52 13.17
N MET A 46 17.37 -8.28 12.71
CA MET A 46 16.09 -7.58 12.83
C MET A 46 14.99 -8.25 11.99
N THR A 47 15.29 -8.68 10.77
CA THR A 47 14.32 -9.35 9.89
C THR A 47 13.84 -10.68 10.50
N MET A 48 14.76 -11.51 10.99
CA MET A 48 14.40 -12.79 11.60
C MET A 48 13.61 -12.60 12.91
N LEU A 49 14.03 -11.65 13.75
CA LEU A 49 13.29 -11.34 14.99
C LEU A 49 11.87 -10.85 14.67
N ASN A 50 11.70 -9.96 13.70
CA ASN A 50 10.38 -9.47 13.31
C ASN A 50 9.46 -10.56 12.78
N LYS A 51 9.99 -11.55 12.05
CA LYS A 51 9.22 -12.72 11.63
C LYS A 51 8.72 -13.53 12.83
N ARG A 52 9.55 -13.74 13.86
CA ARG A 52 9.13 -14.42 15.11
C ARG A 52 8.06 -13.62 15.88
N LEU A 53 8.21 -12.29 15.97
CA LEU A 53 7.21 -11.42 16.60
C LEU A 53 5.86 -11.49 15.89
N GLN A 54 5.86 -11.52 14.56
CA GLN A 54 4.64 -11.69 13.75
C GLN A 54 4.00 -13.07 13.96
N GLU A 55 4.79 -14.15 13.98
CA GLU A 55 4.29 -15.49 14.27
C GLU A 55 3.68 -15.57 15.68
N LYS A 56 4.35 -15.01 16.68
CA LYS A 56 3.86 -14.97 18.07
C LYS A 56 2.54 -14.21 18.20
N ALA A 57 2.32 -13.15 17.41
CA ALA A 57 1.07 -12.41 17.39
C ALA A 57 -0.13 -13.26 16.96
N LEU A 58 0.07 -14.37 16.25
CA LEU A 58 -0.98 -15.30 15.82
C LEU A 58 -1.41 -16.27 16.92
N ASP A 59 -0.70 -16.34 18.04
CA ASP A 59 -1.11 -17.16 19.16
C ASP A 59 -2.28 -16.53 19.91
N ALA A 60 -3.28 -17.33 20.25
CA ALA A 60 -4.50 -16.85 20.90
C ALA A 60 -4.23 -16.16 22.25
N ASP A 61 -3.21 -16.64 22.99
CA ASP A 61 -2.80 -16.13 24.29
C ASP A 61 -1.82 -14.95 24.24
N CYS A 62 -1.38 -14.55 23.03
CA CYS A 62 -0.47 -13.43 22.86
C CYS A 62 -1.12 -12.13 23.34
N PRO A 63 -0.49 -11.34 24.25
CA PRO A 63 -1.10 -10.13 24.81
C PRO A 63 -0.99 -8.90 23.90
N TYR A 64 -0.29 -8.98 22.77
CA TYR A 64 -0.21 -7.92 21.77
C TYR A 64 -0.86 -8.34 20.44
N VAL A 65 -1.34 -7.38 19.68
CA VAL A 65 -1.86 -7.59 18.31
C VAL A 65 -0.77 -7.48 17.27
N SER A 66 0.28 -6.70 17.56
CA SER A 66 1.47 -6.55 16.73
C SER A 66 2.67 -6.15 17.58
N ALA A 67 3.86 -6.55 17.15
CA ALA A 67 5.12 -6.08 17.71
C ALA A 67 6.16 -5.96 16.60
N TYR A 68 7.12 -5.05 16.79
CA TYR A 68 8.16 -4.77 15.82
C TYR A 68 9.45 -4.40 16.54
N ALA A 69 10.60 -4.88 16.01
CA ALA A 69 11.93 -4.55 16.48
C ALA A 69 12.77 -3.90 15.39
N ASN A 70 13.58 -2.93 15.78
CA ASN A 70 14.57 -2.30 14.91
C ASN A 70 15.81 -1.88 15.72
N ASP A 71 16.90 -1.70 15.03
CA ASP A 71 18.11 -1.10 15.57
C ASP A 71 18.53 0.08 14.70
N GLY A 72 18.76 1.24 15.33
CA GLY A 72 19.09 2.47 14.62
C GLY A 72 19.20 3.67 15.54
N THR A 73 19.23 4.86 14.96
CA THR A 73 19.44 6.13 15.67
C THR A 73 18.52 6.28 16.87
N PHE A 74 19.10 6.51 18.05
CA PHE A 74 18.33 6.78 19.27
C PHE A 74 17.66 8.16 19.18
N ILE A 75 16.36 8.18 18.92
CA ILE A 75 15.53 9.38 18.72
C ILE A 75 16.11 10.26 17.61
N PHE A 76 16.96 11.26 17.96
CA PHE A 76 17.73 12.10 17.00
C PHE A 76 19.20 12.24 17.40
N ALA A 77 19.70 11.40 18.29
CA ALA A 77 21.07 11.49 18.76
C ALA A 77 22.05 10.95 17.71
N LYS A 78 23.00 11.76 17.27
CA LYS A 78 24.03 11.35 16.31
C LYS A 78 25.12 10.45 16.90
N THR A 79 25.18 10.34 18.22
CA THR A 79 26.25 9.60 18.94
C THR A 79 25.76 8.32 19.59
N LYS A 80 24.48 8.02 19.48
CA LYS A 80 23.87 6.80 20.06
C LYS A 80 22.87 6.20 19.09
N ASP A 81 22.94 4.89 18.94
CA ASP A 81 21.90 4.04 18.41
C ASP A 81 21.12 3.38 19.56
N ALA A 82 20.02 2.75 19.26
CA ALA A 82 19.30 1.91 20.20
C ALA A 82 18.66 0.72 19.49
N PHE A 83 18.74 -0.43 20.15
CA PHE A 83 17.82 -1.52 19.88
C PHE A 83 16.47 -1.16 20.46
N ASN A 84 15.44 -1.20 19.63
CA ASN A 84 14.07 -0.88 20.01
C ASN A 84 13.17 -2.11 19.76
N ILE A 85 12.25 -2.37 20.70
CA ILE A 85 11.16 -3.31 20.49
C ILE A 85 9.87 -2.68 20.99
N SER A 86 8.88 -2.55 20.11
CA SER A 86 7.59 -1.93 20.37
C SER A 86 6.48 -2.97 20.24
N ALA A 87 5.47 -2.90 21.10
CA ALA A 87 4.29 -3.75 21.05
C ALA A 87 3.01 -2.94 21.22
N SER A 88 1.97 -3.31 20.46
CA SER A 88 0.62 -2.78 20.58
C SER A 88 -0.22 -3.77 21.40
N PRO A 89 -0.57 -3.48 22.65
CA PRO A 89 -1.33 -4.39 23.50
C PRO A 89 -2.76 -4.58 22.98
N LYS A 90 -3.33 -5.76 23.17
CA LYS A 90 -4.74 -6.05 22.86
C LYS A 90 -5.69 -5.17 23.67
N GLU A 91 -5.31 -4.85 24.89
CA GLU A 91 -6.06 -4.02 25.84
C GLU A 91 -5.10 -3.18 26.67
N LEU A 92 -5.54 -2.01 27.14
CA LEU A 92 -4.74 -1.14 27.99
C LEU A 92 -4.16 -1.87 29.23
N GLY A 93 -4.97 -2.70 29.90
CA GLY A 93 -4.56 -3.50 31.05
C GLY A 93 -3.53 -4.59 30.74
N LYS A 94 -3.26 -4.87 29.46
CA LYS A 94 -2.26 -5.83 28.97
C LYS A 94 -0.94 -5.19 28.55
N THR A 95 -0.73 -3.90 28.80
CA THR A 95 0.46 -3.17 28.38
C THR A 95 1.75 -3.79 28.92
N ALA A 96 1.82 -4.13 30.21
CA ALA A 96 2.99 -4.78 30.81
C ALA A 96 3.19 -6.23 30.30
N ASP A 97 2.10 -6.98 30.09
CA ASP A 97 2.16 -8.32 29.52
C ASP A 97 2.67 -8.28 28.05
N ALA A 98 2.23 -7.28 27.26
CA ALA A 98 2.66 -7.08 25.88
C ALA A 98 4.16 -6.77 25.81
N LEU A 99 4.66 -5.90 26.68
CA LEU A 99 6.09 -5.63 26.82
C LEU A 99 6.87 -6.90 27.15
N LYS A 100 6.40 -7.65 28.17
CA LYS A 100 7.03 -8.91 28.59
C LYS A 100 7.10 -9.91 27.44
N ALA A 101 6.01 -10.12 26.72
CA ALA A 101 5.94 -11.08 25.63
C ALA A 101 6.89 -10.69 24.46
N ALA A 102 6.85 -9.42 24.02
CA ALA A 102 7.73 -8.94 22.95
C ALA A 102 9.22 -9.01 23.34
N TYR A 103 9.55 -8.57 24.54
CA TYR A 103 10.93 -8.63 25.03
C TYR A 103 11.41 -10.07 25.25
N THR A 104 10.52 -11.02 25.61
CA THR A 104 10.84 -12.45 25.70
C THR A 104 11.30 -13.01 24.35
N GLU A 105 10.71 -12.59 23.22
CA GLU A 105 11.18 -13.02 21.89
C GLU A 105 12.57 -12.45 21.56
N ALA A 106 12.86 -11.21 21.92
CA ALA A 106 14.20 -10.64 21.78
C ALA A 106 15.23 -11.40 22.64
N LEU A 107 14.88 -11.72 23.90
CA LEU A 107 15.73 -12.54 24.79
C LEU A 107 15.89 -13.97 24.28
N ARG A 108 14.87 -14.56 23.66
CA ARG A 108 14.96 -15.88 23.01
C ARG A 108 16.01 -15.85 21.88
N ALA A 109 15.98 -14.83 21.02
CA ALA A 109 16.96 -14.66 19.96
C ALA A 109 18.38 -14.42 20.53
N ALA A 110 18.50 -13.60 21.58
CA ALA A 110 19.78 -13.32 22.21
C ALA A 110 20.41 -14.55 22.91
N ARG A 111 19.59 -15.42 23.52
CA ARG A 111 20.06 -16.57 24.30
C ARG A 111 20.28 -17.86 23.49
N HIS A 112 19.40 -18.10 22.54
CA HIS A 112 19.38 -19.35 21.76
C HIS A 112 19.74 -19.14 20.28
N GLY A 113 19.82 -17.88 19.83
CA GLY A 113 20.11 -17.53 18.45
C GLY A 113 18.95 -17.80 17.49
N PHE A 114 19.23 -17.60 16.22
CA PHE A 114 18.38 -17.96 15.10
C PHE A 114 18.75 -19.35 14.58
N THR A 115 17.81 -20.02 13.94
CA THR A 115 18.05 -21.32 13.33
C THR A 115 18.75 -21.15 11.98
N ALA A 116 19.46 -22.19 11.54
CA ALA A 116 20.09 -22.21 10.23
C ALA A 116 19.08 -22.04 9.08
N THR A 117 17.86 -22.54 9.26
CA THR A 117 16.79 -22.44 8.24
C THR A 117 16.19 -21.03 8.15
N GLU A 118 16.03 -20.30 9.26
CA GLU A 118 15.66 -18.87 9.24
C GLU A 118 16.72 -18.05 8.51
N TYR A 119 17.99 -18.28 8.85
CA TYR A 119 19.09 -17.55 8.25
C TYR A 119 19.26 -17.85 6.75
N ALA A 120 19.12 -19.12 6.35
CA ALA A 120 19.16 -19.49 4.94
C ALA A 120 18.07 -18.79 4.12
N ARG A 121 16.83 -18.67 4.65
CA ARG A 121 15.78 -17.90 3.99
C ARG A 121 16.13 -16.43 3.86
N PHE A 122 16.68 -15.83 4.91
CA PHE A 122 17.13 -14.45 4.85
C PHE A 122 18.23 -14.25 3.80
N GLN A 123 19.22 -15.17 3.72
CA GLN A 123 20.28 -15.13 2.70
C GLN A 123 19.71 -15.18 1.28
N GLU A 124 18.70 -16.03 1.01
CA GLU A 124 18.05 -16.11 -0.29
C GLU A 124 17.26 -14.83 -0.62
N ASP A 125 16.53 -14.24 0.35
CA ASP A 125 15.82 -12.97 0.18
C ASP A 125 16.81 -11.83 -0.10
N TYR A 126 17.91 -11.77 0.64
CA TYR A 126 18.96 -10.76 0.44
C TYR A 126 19.61 -10.89 -0.94
N LYS A 127 19.98 -12.12 -1.34
CA LYS A 127 20.57 -12.40 -2.65
C LYS A 127 19.62 -11.99 -3.78
N SER A 128 18.34 -12.33 -3.69
CA SER A 128 17.35 -11.94 -4.69
C SER A 128 17.21 -10.42 -4.80
N SER A 129 17.28 -9.71 -3.67
CA SER A 129 17.28 -8.25 -3.63
C SER A 129 18.54 -7.63 -4.24
N LEU A 130 19.69 -8.23 -3.94
CA LEU A 130 21.00 -7.83 -4.49
C LEU A 130 21.06 -8.03 -6.01
N ASP A 131 20.59 -9.18 -6.53
CA ASP A 131 20.48 -9.48 -7.95
C ASP A 131 19.55 -8.45 -8.67
N LYS A 132 18.44 -8.12 -8.03
CA LYS A 132 17.48 -7.12 -8.52
C LYS A 132 18.11 -5.74 -8.60
N MET A 133 18.81 -5.31 -7.55
CA MET A 133 19.53 -4.03 -7.51
C MET A 133 20.57 -3.95 -8.63
N TYR A 134 21.36 -4.99 -8.79
CA TYR A 134 22.41 -5.08 -9.81
C TYR A 134 21.84 -5.04 -11.24
N SER A 135 20.76 -5.78 -11.51
CA SER A 135 20.13 -5.81 -12.83
C SER A 135 19.60 -4.45 -13.30
N ASN A 136 19.25 -3.57 -12.35
CA ASN A 136 18.73 -2.23 -12.62
C ASN A 136 19.76 -1.09 -12.43
N LYS A 137 21.03 -1.39 -12.22
CA LYS A 137 22.05 -0.39 -11.89
C LYS A 137 22.09 0.81 -12.82
N ASP A 138 21.86 0.59 -14.13
CA ASP A 138 21.87 1.64 -15.16
C ASP A 138 20.52 2.37 -15.32
N LYS A 139 19.49 1.96 -14.56
CA LYS A 139 18.11 2.49 -14.64
C LYS A 139 17.58 2.98 -13.27
N ARG A 140 18.50 3.33 -12.37
CA ARG A 140 18.14 3.87 -11.05
C ARG A 140 17.48 5.24 -11.19
N PRO A 141 16.33 5.46 -10.51
CA PRO A 141 15.69 6.78 -10.53
C PRO A 141 16.52 7.81 -9.75
N ASN A 142 16.45 9.07 -10.18
CA ASN A 142 17.15 10.19 -9.52
C ASN A 142 16.80 10.31 -8.03
N SER A 143 15.57 9.96 -7.63
CA SER A 143 15.14 9.95 -6.21
C SER A 143 15.94 8.99 -5.34
N GLN A 144 16.39 7.87 -5.90
CA GLN A 144 17.24 6.92 -5.19
C GLN A 144 18.68 7.45 -5.09
N LEU A 145 19.23 7.96 -6.20
CA LEU A 145 20.57 8.58 -6.20
C LEU A 145 20.65 9.78 -5.27
N TYR A 146 19.60 10.61 -5.26
CA TYR A 146 19.50 11.74 -4.34
C TYR A 146 19.55 11.31 -2.88
N ARG A 147 18.85 10.22 -2.52
CA ARG A 147 18.86 9.70 -1.15
C ARG A 147 20.26 9.27 -0.74
N ASP A 148 20.97 8.50 -1.58
CA ASP A 148 22.35 8.06 -1.29
C ASP A 148 23.28 9.27 -1.05
N LEU A 149 23.13 10.36 -1.83
CA LEU A 149 23.90 11.59 -1.64
C LEU A 149 23.57 12.30 -0.32
N VAL A 150 22.30 12.35 0.06
CA VAL A 150 21.85 12.98 1.31
C VAL A 150 22.37 12.16 2.51
N ASP A 151 22.26 10.85 2.48
CA ASP A 151 22.72 9.98 3.56
C ASP A 151 24.25 10.05 3.72
N ASN A 152 24.99 10.11 2.60
CA ASN A 152 26.42 10.36 2.63
C ASN A 152 26.77 11.71 3.28
N PHE A 153 26.07 12.77 2.90
CA PHE A 153 26.34 14.12 3.42
C PHE A 153 25.96 14.28 4.90
N LEU A 154 24.80 13.75 5.32
CA LEU A 154 24.28 13.93 6.68
C LEU A 154 24.86 12.92 7.67
N GLU A 155 25.03 11.67 7.26
CA GLU A 155 25.38 10.55 8.14
C GLU A 155 26.81 10.02 7.90
N GLY A 156 27.47 10.46 6.85
CA GLY A 156 28.78 9.96 6.46
C GLY A 156 28.75 8.52 5.91
N ASP A 157 27.58 8.06 5.44
CA ASP A 157 27.43 6.73 4.90
C ASP A 157 28.18 6.58 3.57
N PRO A 158 28.88 5.47 3.35
CA PRO A 158 29.62 5.26 2.12
C PRO A 158 28.68 5.07 0.92
N MET A 159 29.14 5.49 -0.25
CA MET A 159 28.46 5.26 -1.53
C MET A 159 29.28 4.31 -2.40
N PRO A 160 29.31 3.00 -2.10
CA PRO A 160 30.00 2.04 -2.96
C PRO A 160 29.34 1.99 -4.33
N SER A 161 30.12 1.67 -5.37
CA SER A 161 29.50 1.33 -6.64
C SER A 161 28.68 0.05 -6.52
N ILE A 162 27.57 -0.03 -7.24
CA ILE A 162 26.72 -1.23 -7.23
C ILE A 162 27.52 -2.46 -7.70
N ASP A 163 28.45 -2.30 -8.64
CA ASP A 163 29.33 -3.37 -9.07
C ASP A 163 30.20 -3.91 -7.94
N PHE A 164 30.79 -3.02 -7.14
CA PHE A 164 31.59 -3.42 -5.97
C PHE A 164 30.73 -4.11 -4.91
N GLU A 165 29.61 -3.51 -4.54
CA GLU A 165 28.69 -4.06 -3.54
C GLU A 165 28.19 -5.45 -3.95
N TYR A 166 27.76 -5.58 -5.21
CA TYR A 166 27.29 -6.86 -5.76
C TYR A 166 28.38 -7.93 -5.73
N GLN A 167 29.61 -7.62 -6.20
CA GLN A 167 30.71 -8.55 -6.21
C GLN A 167 31.11 -8.97 -4.79
N ALA A 168 31.25 -8.01 -3.89
CA ALA A 168 31.66 -8.28 -2.51
C ALA A 168 30.60 -9.09 -1.76
N MET A 169 29.34 -8.63 -1.75
CA MET A 169 28.30 -9.27 -0.96
C MET A 169 27.84 -10.61 -1.54
N SER A 170 27.90 -10.82 -2.85
CA SER A 170 27.64 -12.13 -3.48
C SER A 170 28.64 -13.21 -3.05
N GLN A 171 29.88 -12.84 -2.70
CA GLN A 171 30.91 -13.77 -2.21
C GLN A 171 30.85 -13.93 -0.69
N ILE A 172 30.61 -12.83 0.03
CA ILE A 172 30.67 -12.79 1.50
C ILE A 172 29.44 -13.45 2.13
N VAL A 173 28.25 -13.11 1.66
CA VAL A 173 26.99 -13.55 2.28
C VAL A 173 26.88 -15.08 2.39
N PRO A 174 27.18 -15.86 1.35
CA PRO A 174 27.15 -17.34 1.47
C PRO A 174 28.16 -17.92 2.47
N ALA A 175 29.23 -17.17 2.75
CA ALA A 175 30.28 -17.61 3.68
C ALA A 175 30.05 -17.19 5.13
N LEU A 176 29.12 -16.26 5.38
CA LEU A 176 28.80 -15.83 6.74
C LEU A 176 27.88 -16.86 7.42
N PRO A 177 28.28 -17.40 8.58
CA PRO A 177 27.46 -18.33 9.33
C PRO A 177 26.38 -17.59 10.15
N VAL A 178 25.33 -18.30 10.59
CA VAL A 178 24.23 -17.73 11.40
C VAL A 178 24.74 -17.15 12.74
N GLU A 179 25.86 -17.65 13.24
CA GLU A 179 26.48 -17.22 14.49
C GLU A 179 26.78 -15.70 14.51
N VAL A 180 27.06 -15.09 13.37
CA VAL A 180 27.30 -13.63 13.32
C VAL A 180 26.02 -12.82 13.66
N ALA A 181 24.86 -13.29 13.22
CA ALA A 181 23.57 -12.69 13.59
C ALA A 181 23.19 -13.01 15.05
N ASN A 182 23.55 -14.21 15.54
CA ASN A 182 23.34 -14.60 16.93
C ASN A 182 24.18 -13.75 17.88
N GLN A 183 25.44 -13.49 17.54
CA GLN A 183 26.31 -12.62 18.31
C GLN A 183 25.76 -11.17 18.33
N MET A 184 25.33 -10.65 17.19
CA MET A 184 24.69 -9.32 17.11
C MET A 184 23.51 -9.22 18.07
N MET A 185 22.62 -10.21 18.11
CA MET A 185 21.50 -10.21 19.03
C MET A 185 21.92 -10.24 20.49
N ALA A 186 22.93 -11.04 20.84
CA ALA A 186 23.46 -11.11 22.20
C ALA A 186 24.07 -9.78 22.68
N GLU A 187 24.68 -9.03 21.76
CA GLU A 187 25.25 -7.70 22.02
C GLU A 187 24.17 -6.62 22.15
N LEU A 188 23.14 -6.63 21.29
CA LEU A 188 22.07 -5.66 21.27
C LEU A 188 21.09 -5.82 22.45
N VAL A 189 20.93 -7.03 22.98
CA VAL A 189 19.97 -7.38 24.04
C VAL A 189 20.68 -7.96 25.26
N PRO A 190 21.53 -7.18 25.95
CA PRO A 190 22.21 -7.64 27.16
C PRO A 190 21.22 -7.83 28.31
N ALA A 191 21.45 -8.82 29.16
CA ALA A 191 20.57 -9.15 30.30
C ALA A 191 20.84 -8.27 31.53
N ASN A 192 20.95 -6.96 31.36
CA ASN A 192 21.20 -6.00 32.44
C ASN A 192 20.36 -4.72 32.25
N ASP A 193 20.40 -3.83 33.23
CA ASP A 193 19.61 -2.59 33.24
C ASP A 193 20.35 -1.39 32.63
N SER A 194 21.56 -1.57 32.13
CA SER A 194 22.33 -0.48 31.55
C SER A 194 21.68 0.02 30.27
N ASN A 195 21.56 1.35 30.15
CA ASN A 195 21.02 2.02 28.96
C ASN A 195 19.57 1.65 28.60
N LEU A 196 18.83 1.02 29.51
CA LEU A 196 17.46 0.60 29.31
C LEU A 196 16.48 1.74 29.53
N ILE A 197 15.56 1.90 28.57
CA ILE A 197 14.44 2.83 28.64
C ILE A 197 13.18 2.07 28.30
N VAL A 198 12.08 2.31 29.04
CA VAL A 198 10.74 1.84 28.72
C VAL A 198 9.86 3.05 28.51
N LEU A 199 9.17 3.08 27.36
CA LEU A 199 8.19 4.11 27.00
C LEU A 199 6.82 3.48 26.89
N ALA A 200 5.78 4.10 27.44
CA ALA A 200 4.40 3.73 27.19
C ALA A 200 3.64 4.96 26.70
N PHE A 201 3.06 4.88 25.51
CA PHE A 201 2.19 5.90 24.92
C PHE A 201 0.76 5.39 24.96
N LEU A 202 -0.09 6.03 25.76
CA LEU A 202 -1.39 5.48 26.12
C LEU A 202 -2.52 6.48 25.88
N ASN A 203 -3.68 5.97 25.49
CA ASN A 203 -4.87 6.79 25.35
C ASN A 203 -5.32 7.29 26.73
N GLU A 204 -5.51 8.61 26.87
CA GLU A 204 -6.05 9.23 28.06
C GLU A 204 -7.57 9.30 27.99
N ALA A 205 -8.25 8.50 28.82
CA ALA A 205 -9.71 8.54 28.96
C ALA A 205 -10.14 8.29 30.42
N GLU A 206 -11.28 8.84 30.78
CA GLU A 206 -11.89 8.61 32.10
C GLU A 206 -12.17 7.13 32.32
N GLY A 207 -11.80 6.62 33.51
CA GLY A 207 -11.97 5.20 33.87
C GLY A 207 -10.84 4.29 33.39
N ASN A 208 -9.88 4.75 32.62
CA ASN A 208 -8.71 3.98 32.23
C ASN A 208 -7.80 3.71 33.44
N VAL A 209 -7.33 2.47 33.56
CA VAL A 209 -6.30 2.05 34.52
C VAL A 209 -4.99 1.86 33.77
N TYR A 210 -3.99 2.61 34.16
CA TYR A 210 -2.68 2.63 33.50
C TYR A 210 -1.66 1.76 34.22
N PRO A 211 -0.69 1.17 33.50
CA PRO A 211 0.41 0.47 34.14
C PRO A 211 1.25 1.47 34.96
N THR A 212 1.82 0.99 36.05
CA THR A 212 2.80 1.73 36.85
C THR A 212 4.23 1.47 36.34
N GLU A 213 5.17 2.34 36.71
CA GLU A 213 6.60 2.11 36.44
C GLU A 213 7.08 0.77 37.02
N ALA A 214 6.60 0.43 38.21
CA ALA A 214 6.96 -0.84 38.88
C ALA A 214 6.46 -2.06 38.13
N GLU A 215 5.25 -2.01 37.55
CA GLU A 215 4.70 -3.09 36.72
C GLU A 215 5.46 -3.26 35.43
N LEU A 216 5.84 -2.17 34.74
CA LEU A 216 6.63 -2.21 33.52
C LEU A 216 8.04 -2.74 33.77
N LEU A 217 8.72 -2.30 34.84
CA LEU A 217 10.02 -2.84 35.23
C LEU A 217 9.92 -4.29 35.73
N GLY A 218 8.82 -4.65 36.39
CA GLY A 218 8.50 -6.02 36.76
C GLY A 218 8.39 -6.94 35.55
N ALA A 219 7.70 -6.50 34.50
CA ALA A 219 7.57 -7.23 33.25
C ALA A 219 8.94 -7.49 32.57
N VAL A 220 9.83 -6.49 32.55
CA VAL A 220 11.20 -6.62 32.05
C VAL A 220 12.00 -7.66 32.86
N LYS A 221 11.92 -7.59 34.20
CA LYS A 221 12.59 -8.50 35.11
C LYS A 221 12.07 -9.93 34.97
N ASP A 222 10.75 -10.09 34.88
CA ASP A 222 10.11 -11.38 34.70
C ASP A 222 10.49 -12.05 33.38
N ALA A 223 10.56 -11.29 32.27
CA ALA A 223 11.02 -11.79 31.00
C ALA A 223 12.46 -12.28 31.08
N ARG A 224 13.35 -11.55 31.78
CA ARG A 224 14.74 -11.97 31.99
C ARG A 224 14.88 -13.23 32.83
N ASN A 225 14.02 -13.40 33.83
CA ASN A 225 14.07 -14.55 34.74
C ASN A 225 13.30 -15.76 34.19
N ALA A 226 12.55 -15.60 33.11
CA ALA A 226 11.81 -16.70 32.52
C ALA A 226 12.72 -17.78 31.95
N ASN A 227 12.30 -19.03 32.11
CA ASN A 227 12.87 -20.14 31.37
C ASN A 227 12.36 -20.05 29.94
N ILE A 228 13.21 -19.58 29.03
CA ILE A 228 12.86 -19.37 27.62
C ILE A 228 13.40 -20.54 26.81
N GLU A 229 12.51 -21.29 26.14
CA GLU A 229 12.90 -22.37 25.24
C GLU A 229 13.38 -21.82 23.90
N ALA A 230 14.21 -22.59 23.19
CA ALA A 230 14.65 -22.23 21.84
C ALA A 230 13.46 -22.19 20.86
N TYR A 231 13.57 -21.33 19.86
CA TYR A 231 12.59 -21.26 18.78
C TYR A 231 12.63 -22.50 17.90
N VAL A 232 11.48 -23.03 17.54
CA VAL A 232 11.33 -24.15 16.61
C VAL A 232 10.79 -23.61 15.29
N ASP A 233 11.60 -23.74 14.25
CA ASP A 233 11.24 -23.26 12.90
C ASP A 233 10.47 -24.35 12.13
N ASN A 234 9.15 -24.23 12.10
CA ASN A 234 8.30 -25.12 11.31
C ASN A 234 8.31 -24.70 9.84
N VAL A 235 8.91 -25.49 8.98
CA VAL A 235 9.02 -25.25 7.54
C VAL A 235 8.30 -26.34 6.78
N LYS A 236 7.50 -25.95 5.77
CA LYS A 236 6.82 -26.84 4.85
C LYS A 236 7.59 -26.88 3.52
N ASN A 237 8.24 -28.00 3.23
CA ASN A 237 9.04 -28.20 2.03
C ASN A 237 8.24 -28.88 0.91
N GLU A 238 7.25 -28.17 0.39
CA GLU A 238 6.42 -28.62 -0.72
C GLU A 238 6.40 -27.53 -1.82
N PRO A 239 6.23 -27.90 -3.11
CA PRO A 239 5.99 -26.89 -4.13
C PRO A 239 4.62 -26.25 -3.94
N LEU A 240 4.44 -25.00 -4.38
CA LEU A 240 3.15 -24.29 -4.31
C LEU A 240 2.02 -25.07 -5.00
N ILE A 241 2.34 -25.77 -6.08
CA ILE A 241 1.44 -26.63 -6.84
C ILE A 241 2.11 -28.00 -6.99
N THR A 242 1.57 -29.00 -6.30
CA THR A 242 2.10 -30.38 -6.32
C THR A 242 1.75 -31.12 -7.61
N THR A 243 0.59 -30.83 -8.19
CA THR A 243 0.14 -31.44 -9.45
C THR A 243 -0.15 -30.33 -10.44
N LEU A 244 0.69 -30.23 -11.48
CA LEU A 244 0.51 -29.22 -12.51
C LEU A 244 -0.87 -29.37 -13.19
N PRO A 245 -1.64 -28.27 -13.34
CA PRO A 245 -2.90 -28.33 -14.04
C PRO A 245 -2.69 -28.65 -15.53
N LYS A 246 -3.72 -29.21 -16.17
CA LYS A 246 -3.68 -29.48 -17.63
C LYS A 246 -3.65 -28.15 -18.39
N ALA A 247 -2.58 -27.92 -19.13
CA ALA A 247 -2.39 -26.71 -19.91
C ALA A 247 -3.52 -26.48 -20.93
N GLY A 248 -3.99 -25.24 -21.02
CA GLY A 248 -4.86 -24.80 -22.11
C GLY A 248 -4.07 -24.57 -23.41
N LYS A 249 -4.76 -24.02 -24.43
CA LYS A 249 -4.16 -23.72 -25.74
C LYS A 249 -4.52 -22.29 -26.16
N VAL A 250 -3.66 -21.65 -26.93
CA VAL A 250 -3.98 -20.43 -27.67
C VAL A 250 -4.88 -20.80 -28.86
N LYS A 251 -6.09 -20.24 -28.93
CA LYS A 251 -7.03 -20.37 -30.02
C LYS A 251 -6.88 -19.28 -31.06
N LYS A 252 -6.56 -18.08 -30.66
CA LYS A 252 -6.46 -16.91 -31.54
C LYS A 252 -5.35 -15.98 -31.02
N GLU A 253 -4.63 -15.42 -31.98
CA GLU A 253 -3.62 -14.39 -31.72
C GLU A 253 -3.87 -13.20 -32.65
N VAL A 254 -3.84 -11.98 -32.08
CA VAL A 254 -4.03 -10.72 -32.81
C VAL A 254 -3.01 -9.72 -32.33
N LYS A 255 -2.28 -9.11 -33.26
CA LYS A 255 -1.34 -8.01 -32.94
C LYS A 255 -2.04 -6.67 -33.05
N ASN A 256 -1.80 -5.80 -32.09
CA ASN A 256 -2.11 -4.39 -32.16
C ASN A 256 -0.80 -3.66 -32.50
N GLU A 257 -0.57 -3.42 -33.79
CA GLU A 257 0.67 -2.80 -34.29
C GLU A 257 0.82 -1.35 -33.80
N LYS A 258 -0.30 -0.65 -33.59
CA LYS A 258 -0.31 0.75 -33.18
C LYS A 258 0.22 0.95 -31.76
N LEU A 259 -0.18 0.10 -30.81
CA LEU A 259 0.21 0.15 -29.40
C LEU A 259 1.30 -0.89 -29.06
N GLY A 260 1.66 -1.75 -30.03
CA GLY A 260 2.74 -2.72 -29.91
C GLY A 260 2.48 -3.79 -28.82
N TYR A 261 1.28 -4.37 -28.80
CA TYR A 261 0.96 -5.51 -27.94
C TYR A 261 0.27 -6.63 -28.70
N THR A 262 0.31 -7.85 -28.17
CA THR A 262 -0.31 -9.03 -28.79
C THR A 262 -1.43 -9.53 -27.86
N THR A 263 -2.61 -9.76 -28.41
CA THR A 263 -3.76 -10.36 -27.72
C THR A 263 -3.84 -11.86 -28.04
N LEU A 264 -3.81 -12.69 -27.00
CA LEU A 264 -4.03 -14.13 -27.05
C LEU A 264 -5.43 -14.43 -26.52
N THR A 265 -6.23 -15.23 -27.26
CA THR A 265 -7.47 -15.80 -26.72
C THR A 265 -7.21 -17.27 -26.43
N LEU A 266 -7.38 -17.68 -25.17
CA LEU A 266 -7.13 -19.04 -24.72
C LEU A 266 -8.35 -19.95 -24.89
N SER A 267 -8.12 -21.26 -24.76
CA SER A 267 -9.16 -22.28 -24.97
C SER A 267 -10.31 -22.23 -23.95
N ASN A 268 -10.05 -21.70 -22.76
CA ASN A 268 -11.04 -21.48 -21.70
C ASN A 268 -11.76 -20.12 -21.78
N GLY A 269 -11.50 -19.33 -22.83
CA GLY A 269 -12.11 -18.00 -23.02
C GLY A 269 -11.43 -16.86 -22.29
N VAL A 270 -10.31 -17.11 -21.63
CA VAL A 270 -9.43 -16.08 -21.07
C VAL A 270 -8.74 -15.31 -22.20
N VAL A 271 -8.64 -14.01 -22.05
CA VAL A 271 -7.86 -13.13 -22.94
C VAL A 271 -6.60 -12.68 -22.24
N VAL A 272 -5.47 -12.71 -22.94
CA VAL A 272 -4.18 -12.24 -22.42
C VAL A 272 -3.55 -11.25 -23.39
N ASN A 273 -3.36 -10.02 -22.97
CA ASN A 273 -2.61 -9.01 -23.72
C ASN A 273 -1.16 -8.99 -23.25
N LEU A 274 -0.24 -9.10 -24.19
CA LEU A 274 1.19 -9.19 -23.93
C LEU A 274 1.93 -8.01 -24.53
N LYS A 275 2.71 -7.30 -23.72
CA LYS A 275 3.64 -6.27 -24.20
C LYS A 275 5.00 -6.46 -23.55
N LYS A 276 5.99 -6.89 -24.36
CA LYS A 276 7.37 -6.96 -23.92
C LYS A 276 7.98 -5.56 -23.89
N THR A 277 8.68 -5.26 -22.79
CA THR A 277 9.40 -3.99 -22.59
C THR A 277 10.75 -4.26 -21.96
N ASP A 278 11.65 -3.25 -22.04
CA ASP A 278 12.96 -3.26 -21.40
C ASP A 278 13.16 -2.07 -20.43
N TYR A 279 12.07 -1.42 -20.02
CA TYR A 279 12.12 -0.25 -19.13
C TYR A 279 12.74 -0.58 -17.78
N LYS A 280 12.44 -1.77 -17.24
CA LYS A 280 13.08 -2.35 -16.06
C LYS A 280 13.41 -3.81 -16.35
N LYS A 281 14.66 -4.18 -16.14
CA LYS A 281 15.15 -5.54 -16.42
C LYS A 281 14.61 -6.58 -15.44
N ASP A 282 14.20 -6.14 -14.26
CA ASP A 282 13.76 -6.98 -13.13
C ASP A 282 12.24 -7.00 -12.92
N GLN A 283 11.45 -6.53 -13.89
CA GLN A 283 10.01 -6.35 -13.64
C GLN A 283 9.15 -6.98 -14.74
N VAL A 284 8.18 -7.77 -14.29
CA VAL A 284 7.01 -8.23 -15.06
C VAL A 284 5.77 -7.91 -14.23
N LEU A 285 4.88 -7.09 -14.76
CA LEU A 285 3.60 -6.73 -14.14
C LEU A 285 2.47 -7.52 -14.78
N LEU A 286 1.49 -7.90 -13.95
CA LEU A 286 0.25 -8.52 -14.36
C LEU A 286 -0.94 -7.76 -13.79
N SER A 287 -1.95 -7.52 -14.61
CA SER A 287 -3.30 -7.14 -14.17
C SER A 287 -4.33 -8.04 -14.82
N GLY A 288 -5.25 -8.56 -14.02
CA GLY A 288 -6.37 -9.38 -14.49
C GLY A 288 -7.69 -8.75 -14.05
N ARG A 289 -8.70 -8.78 -14.91
CA ARG A 289 -10.02 -8.23 -14.61
C ARG A 289 -11.13 -9.14 -15.14
N GLY A 290 -12.04 -9.51 -14.23
CA GLY A 290 -13.29 -10.19 -14.55
C GLY A 290 -14.50 -9.32 -14.23
N LEU A 291 -15.59 -9.50 -14.98
CA LEU A 291 -16.84 -8.80 -14.71
C LEU A 291 -17.51 -9.34 -13.44
N GLY A 292 -18.19 -8.47 -12.73
CA GLY A 292 -18.85 -8.78 -11.46
C GLY A 292 -18.00 -8.39 -10.25
N GLY A 293 -18.55 -7.56 -9.40
CA GLY A 293 -17.88 -7.02 -8.22
C GLY A 293 -18.79 -6.94 -7.01
N SER A 294 -18.47 -6.05 -6.06
CA SER A 294 -19.16 -5.91 -4.79
C SER A 294 -20.65 -5.56 -4.92
N THR A 295 -21.08 -4.91 -6.01
CA THR A 295 -22.48 -4.56 -6.23
C THR A 295 -23.39 -5.74 -6.60
N LEU A 296 -22.83 -6.95 -6.74
CA LEU A 296 -23.63 -8.19 -6.83
C LEU A 296 -24.20 -8.64 -5.47
N TYR A 297 -23.74 -8.06 -4.39
CA TYR A 297 -24.05 -8.46 -3.01
C TYR A 297 -24.85 -7.37 -2.29
N GLY A 298 -25.79 -7.76 -1.45
CA GLY A 298 -26.68 -6.86 -0.72
C GLY A 298 -26.17 -6.48 0.68
N ALA A 299 -27.02 -5.79 1.43
CA ALA A 299 -26.68 -5.16 2.71
C ALA A 299 -26.07 -6.12 3.75
N LYS A 300 -26.52 -7.38 3.81
CA LYS A 300 -25.99 -8.41 4.71
C LYS A 300 -24.50 -8.72 4.51
N ASP A 301 -23.96 -8.35 3.36
CA ASP A 301 -22.55 -8.62 3.02
C ASP A 301 -21.67 -7.37 3.11
N PHE A 302 -22.20 -6.17 3.43
CA PHE A 302 -21.41 -4.93 3.35
C PHE A 302 -20.18 -4.94 4.24
N ALA A 303 -20.23 -5.47 5.45
CA ALA A 303 -19.05 -5.61 6.30
C ALA A 303 -18.01 -6.58 5.70
N ASN A 304 -18.47 -7.70 5.14
CA ASN A 304 -17.63 -8.68 4.45
C ASN A 304 -16.95 -8.08 3.21
N LEU A 305 -17.68 -7.26 2.44
CA LEU A 305 -17.15 -6.60 1.24
C LEU A 305 -16.12 -5.53 1.59
N THR A 306 -16.31 -4.82 2.70
CA THR A 306 -15.36 -3.80 3.20
C THR A 306 -14.01 -4.43 3.56
N LEU A 307 -14.02 -5.65 4.11
CA LEU A 307 -12.79 -6.34 4.52
C LEU A 307 -12.34 -7.45 3.55
N PHE A 308 -12.99 -7.58 2.40
CA PHE A 308 -12.67 -8.63 1.45
C PHE A 308 -11.17 -8.68 1.11
N ASP A 309 -10.62 -7.57 0.65
CA ASP A 309 -9.23 -7.49 0.19
C ASP A 309 -8.25 -7.81 1.33
N ASN A 310 -8.49 -7.27 2.52
CA ASN A 310 -7.67 -7.53 3.71
C ASN A 310 -7.69 -9.02 4.09
N VAL A 311 -8.87 -9.61 4.21
CA VAL A 311 -9.03 -11.01 4.65
C VAL A 311 -8.45 -11.98 3.63
N ILE A 312 -8.65 -11.74 2.34
CA ILE A 312 -8.05 -12.56 1.28
C ILE A 312 -6.52 -12.43 1.29
N GLY A 313 -5.98 -11.21 1.50
CA GLY A 313 -4.54 -10.98 1.61
C GLY A 313 -3.88 -11.66 2.81
N TYR A 314 -4.62 -11.90 3.89
CA TYR A 314 -4.17 -12.64 5.07
C TYR A 314 -4.50 -14.15 5.00
N SER A 315 -5.15 -14.61 3.94
CA SER A 315 -5.41 -16.02 3.71
C SER A 315 -4.16 -16.72 3.15
N GLY A 316 -4.10 -18.03 3.30
CA GLY A 316 -3.10 -18.85 2.64
C GLY A 316 -3.49 -19.20 1.20
N LEU A 317 -2.60 -19.85 0.47
CA LEU A 317 -2.84 -20.36 -0.88
C LEU A 317 -2.42 -21.82 -1.00
N GLY A 318 -3.19 -22.61 -1.73
CA GLY A 318 -2.91 -24.03 -1.93
C GLY A 318 -2.96 -24.79 -0.60
N ALA A 319 -1.88 -25.48 -0.28
CA ALA A 319 -1.74 -26.21 0.98
C ALA A 319 -1.08 -25.37 2.09
N PHE A 320 -0.77 -24.10 1.86
CA PHE A 320 0.01 -23.25 2.76
C PHE A 320 -0.90 -22.28 3.52
N SER A 321 -0.67 -22.15 4.83
CA SER A 321 -1.14 -20.99 5.60
C SER A 321 -0.41 -19.72 5.15
N SER A 322 -0.85 -18.55 5.59
CA SER A 322 -0.19 -17.28 5.27
C SER A 322 1.31 -17.27 5.67
N THR A 323 1.61 -17.72 6.87
CA THR A 323 3.00 -17.81 7.39
C THR A 323 3.83 -18.84 6.62
N GLU A 324 3.27 -20.02 6.35
CA GLU A 324 3.95 -21.07 5.57
C GLU A 324 4.22 -20.60 4.14
N LEU A 325 3.29 -19.87 3.53
CA LEU A 325 3.45 -19.29 2.19
C LEU A 325 4.60 -18.29 2.15
N GLN A 326 4.69 -17.39 3.14
CA GLN A 326 5.81 -16.45 3.24
C GLN A 326 7.16 -17.18 3.35
N LYS A 327 7.24 -18.26 4.14
CA LYS A 327 8.46 -19.08 4.24
C LYS A 327 8.79 -19.80 2.93
N ALA A 328 7.77 -20.33 2.25
CA ALA A 328 7.94 -21.03 0.96
C ALA A 328 8.36 -20.10 -0.19
N LEU A 329 8.02 -18.82 -0.11
CA LEU A 329 8.38 -17.80 -1.09
C LEU A 329 9.75 -17.14 -0.84
N ALA A 330 10.50 -17.59 0.17
CA ALA A 330 11.83 -17.04 0.43
C ALA A 330 12.74 -17.14 -0.81
N GLY A 331 13.45 -16.06 -1.12
CA GLY A 331 14.28 -15.94 -2.32
C GLY A 331 13.52 -15.71 -3.62
N LYS A 332 12.18 -15.65 -3.59
CA LYS A 332 11.34 -15.32 -4.73
C LYS A 332 10.86 -13.86 -4.66
N ILE A 333 11.00 -13.15 -5.76
CA ILE A 333 10.44 -11.81 -5.91
C ILE A 333 9.21 -11.95 -6.81
N ALA A 334 8.12 -12.36 -6.20
CA ALA A 334 6.82 -12.52 -6.84
C ALA A 334 5.72 -12.29 -5.83
N ASN A 335 4.68 -11.57 -6.23
CA ASN A 335 3.43 -11.45 -5.49
C ASN A 335 2.23 -11.47 -6.43
N ALA A 336 1.08 -11.82 -5.89
CA ALA A 336 -0.20 -11.67 -6.53
C ALA A 336 -1.26 -11.37 -5.47
N ASP A 337 -2.28 -10.60 -5.84
CA ASP A 337 -3.38 -10.19 -4.97
C ASP A 337 -4.71 -10.34 -5.71
N LEU A 338 -5.75 -10.76 -4.98
CA LEU A 338 -7.14 -10.80 -5.45
C LEU A 338 -7.94 -9.73 -4.72
N THR A 339 -8.57 -8.82 -5.46
CA THR A 339 -9.33 -7.69 -4.91
C THR A 339 -10.71 -7.57 -5.54
N LEU A 340 -11.63 -6.89 -4.83
CA LEU A 340 -13.02 -6.75 -5.23
C LEU A 340 -13.41 -5.29 -5.43
N GLY A 341 -13.46 -4.83 -6.69
CA GLY A 341 -14.02 -3.53 -7.04
C GLY A 341 -15.54 -3.53 -7.10
N GLN A 342 -16.14 -2.38 -7.39
CA GLN A 342 -17.61 -2.27 -7.52
C GLN A 342 -18.16 -3.19 -8.62
N LEU A 343 -17.59 -3.12 -9.81
CA LEU A 343 -18.10 -3.75 -11.04
C LEU A 343 -17.25 -4.92 -11.51
N SER A 344 -16.11 -5.15 -10.89
CA SER A 344 -15.13 -6.14 -11.31
C SER A 344 -14.47 -6.83 -10.12
N THR A 345 -14.03 -8.05 -10.36
CA THR A 345 -13.05 -8.75 -9.54
C THR A 345 -11.71 -8.63 -10.23
N ASN A 346 -10.67 -8.31 -9.49
CA ASN A 346 -9.37 -7.98 -10.06
C ASN A 346 -8.27 -8.86 -9.46
N VAL A 347 -7.27 -9.16 -10.27
CA VAL A 347 -6.02 -9.78 -9.83
C VAL A 347 -4.88 -8.87 -10.26
N SER A 348 -3.96 -8.58 -9.38
CA SER A 348 -2.71 -7.91 -9.70
C SER A 348 -1.53 -8.81 -9.39
N GLY A 349 -0.41 -8.58 -10.06
CA GLY A 349 0.82 -9.32 -9.81
C GLY A 349 2.05 -8.55 -10.24
N ASN A 350 3.15 -8.82 -9.56
CA ASN A 350 4.46 -8.28 -9.88
C ASN A 350 5.51 -9.36 -9.60
N SER A 351 6.45 -9.52 -10.53
CA SER A 351 7.56 -10.44 -10.36
C SER A 351 8.81 -9.98 -11.10
N THR A 352 9.93 -10.63 -10.78
CA THR A 352 11.08 -10.62 -11.69
C THR A 352 10.83 -11.57 -12.87
N PRO A 353 11.55 -11.44 -13.99
CA PRO A 353 11.48 -12.41 -15.09
C PRO A 353 11.74 -13.87 -14.65
N LYS A 354 12.64 -14.06 -13.67
CA LYS A 354 12.97 -15.37 -13.09
C LYS A 354 11.81 -16.00 -12.32
N ASP A 355 11.02 -15.17 -11.64
CA ASP A 355 9.97 -15.61 -10.71
C ASP A 355 8.54 -15.48 -11.29
N VAL A 356 8.41 -15.21 -12.59
CA VAL A 356 7.11 -15.05 -13.25
C VAL A 356 6.21 -16.28 -13.13
N GLU A 357 6.79 -17.48 -13.12
CA GLU A 357 6.06 -18.71 -12.87
C GLU A 357 5.42 -18.74 -11.49
N THR A 358 6.16 -18.33 -10.45
CA THR A 358 5.65 -18.24 -9.08
C THR A 358 4.46 -17.27 -8.99
N MET A 359 4.54 -16.12 -9.65
CA MET A 359 3.42 -15.17 -9.73
C MET A 359 2.18 -15.83 -10.39
N LEU A 360 2.36 -16.53 -11.50
CA LEU A 360 1.26 -17.19 -12.21
C LEU A 360 0.68 -18.37 -11.42
N GLN A 361 1.49 -19.09 -10.64
CA GLN A 361 1.03 -20.12 -9.71
C GLN A 361 0.13 -19.51 -8.61
N MET A 362 0.52 -18.38 -8.03
CA MET A 362 -0.31 -17.67 -7.05
C MET A 362 -1.64 -17.20 -7.66
N VAL A 363 -1.62 -16.64 -8.87
CA VAL A 363 -2.83 -16.28 -9.60
C VAL A 363 -3.74 -17.51 -9.79
N TYR A 364 -3.18 -18.64 -10.23
CA TYR A 364 -3.94 -19.88 -10.40
C TYR A 364 -4.57 -20.35 -9.07
N LEU A 365 -3.83 -20.26 -7.97
CA LEU A 365 -4.33 -20.66 -6.66
C LEU A 365 -5.44 -19.75 -6.13
N TYR A 366 -5.43 -18.45 -6.42
CA TYR A 366 -6.56 -17.57 -6.11
C TYR A 366 -7.87 -18.02 -6.77
N PHE A 367 -7.81 -18.63 -7.94
CA PHE A 367 -8.99 -19.17 -8.63
C PHE A 367 -9.38 -20.57 -8.16
N THR A 368 -8.47 -21.32 -7.58
CA THR A 368 -8.68 -22.75 -7.35
C THR A 368 -8.62 -23.17 -5.90
N ASN A 369 -7.80 -22.54 -5.10
CA ASN A 369 -7.59 -22.96 -3.71
C ASN A 369 -7.03 -21.84 -2.83
N ILE A 370 -7.91 -20.95 -2.34
CA ILE A 370 -7.60 -20.03 -1.25
C ILE A 370 -7.69 -20.82 0.05
N ASN A 371 -6.61 -20.88 0.80
CA ASN A 371 -6.53 -21.65 2.03
C ASN A 371 -6.97 -20.81 3.24
N LYS A 372 -7.96 -21.31 3.98
CA LYS A 372 -8.45 -20.66 5.20
C LYS A 372 -7.38 -20.70 6.30
N ASP A 373 -6.92 -19.53 6.72
CA ASP A 373 -5.99 -19.36 7.85
C ASP A 373 -6.70 -18.66 9.01
N GLN A 374 -7.29 -19.45 9.89
CA GLN A 374 -8.11 -18.93 10.99
C GLN A 374 -7.28 -18.08 11.96
N LYS A 375 -6.02 -18.46 12.24
CA LYS A 375 -5.14 -17.70 13.15
C LYS A 375 -4.82 -16.31 12.60
N SER A 376 -4.48 -16.22 11.33
CA SER A 376 -4.21 -14.94 10.66
C SER A 376 -5.47 -14.05 10.62
N PHE A 377 -6.63 -14.64 10.37
CA PHE A 377 -7.92 -13.93 10.41
C PHE A 377 -8.24 -13.41 11.81
N ASP A 378 -8.12 -14.25 12.85
CA ASP A 378 -8.43 -13.86 14.23
C ASP A 378 -7.49 -12.72 14.69
N ASN A 379 -6.21 -12.77 14.34
CA ASN A 379 -5.28 -11.70 14.62
C ASN A 379 -5.65 -10.40 13.86
N LEU A 380 -6.01 -10.49 12.58
CA LEU A 380 -6.49 -9.33 11.81
C LEU A 380 -7.71 -8.69 12.47
N MET A 381 -8.69 -9.49 12.90
CA MET A 381 -9.90 -8.98 13.59
C MET A 381 -9.54 -8.27 14.90
N GLN A 382 -8.60 -8.82 15.67
CA GLN A 382 -8.13 -8.17 16.90
C GLN A 382 -7.39 -6.86 16.62
N GLN A 383 -6.52 -6.81 15.61
CA GLN A 383 -5.86 -5.58 15.20
C GLN A 383 -6.87 -4.50 14.80
N LEU A 384 -7.88 -4.87 14.02
CA LEU A 384 -8.95 -3.96 13.60
C LEU A 384 -9.78 -3.49 14.78
N GLU A 385 -10.14 -4.38 15.72
CA GLU A 385 -10.88 -4.00 16.92
C GLU A 385 -10.11 -2.96 17.75
N VAL A 386 -8.81 -3.17 17.96
CA VAL A 386 -7.95 -2.21 18.67
C VAL A 386 -7.92 -0.88 17.94
N SER A 387 -7.72 -0.87 16.62
CA SER A 387 -7.64 0.36 15.84
C SER A 387 -8.97 1.11 15.74
N LEU A 388 -10.10 0.39 15.73
CA LEU A 388 -11.43 0.98 15.60
C LEU A 388 -12.00 1.49 16.93
N LYS A 389 -11.51 1.00 18.05
CA LYS A 389 -12.05 1.33 19.38
C LYS A 389 -12.09 2.83 19.68
N ASN A 390 -11.05 3.54 19.26
CA ASN A 390 -10.89 4.97 19.53
C ASN A 390 -10.83 5.81 18.24
N ARG A 391 -11.23 5.24 17.08
CA ARG A 391 -11.10 5.95 15.80
C ARG A 391 -11.88 7.28 15.74
N GLU A 392 -12.98 7.39 16.47
CA GLU A 392 -13.81 8.60 16.48
C GLU A 392 -13.22 9.75 17.29
N ILE A 393 -12.13 9.52 18.03
CA ILE A 393 -11.41 10.57 18.74
C ILE A 393 -10.74 11.54 17.74
N ASP A 394 -10.25 11.00 16.62
CA ASP A 394 -9.61 11.79 15.58
C ASP A 394 -10.64 12.57 14.75
N PRO A 395 -10.60 13.92 14.79
CA PRO A 395 -11.49 14.75 13.98
C PRO A 395 -11.36 14.50 12.47
N ASP A 396 -10.16 14.16 11.98
CA ASP A 396 -9.90 13.91 10.56
C ASP A 396 -10.57 12.61 10.09
N VAL A 397 -10.74 11.62 10.97
CA VAL A 397 -11.54 10.42 10.69
C VAL A 397 -13.02 10.78 10.50
N ALA A 398 -13.58 11.57 11.41
CA ALA A 398 -14.96 12.03 11.31
C ALA A 398 -15.19 12.87 10.04
N PHE A 399 -14.20 13.67 9.65
CA PHE A 399 -14.24 14.46 8.42
C PHE A 399 -14.25 13.56 7.18
N SER A 400 -13.36 12.56 7.12
CA SER A 400 -13.29 11.59 6.02
C SER A 400 -14.60 10.78 5.86
N ASP A 401 -15.17 10.32 6.98
CA ASP A 401 -16.44 9.59 6.98
C ASP A 401 -17.60 10.50 6.47
N SER A 402 -17.61 11.75 6.90
CA SER A 402 -18.61 12.74 6.48
C SER A 402 -18.50 13.06 4.98
N ILE A 403 -17.27 13.16 4.44
CA ILE A 403 -17.04 13.33 2.99
C ILE A 403 -17.65 12.17 2.22
N SER A 404 -17.31 10.93 2.57
CA SER A 404 -17.81 9.74 1.89
C SER A 404 -19.34 9.62 1.98
N ALA A 405 -19.90 9.84 3.17
CA ALA A 405 -21.34 9.80 3.38
C ALA A 405 -22.07 10.87 2.55
N THR A 406 -21.56 12.09 2.51
CA THR A 406 -22.17 13.20 1.76
C THR A 406 -22.07 12.97 0.26
N ILE A 407 -20.91 12.60 -0.26
CA ILE A 407 -20.71 12.36 -1.70
C ILE A 407 -21.66 11.28 -2.22
N TYR A 408 -21.88 10.21 -1.46
CA TYR A 408 -22.70 9.08 -1.90
C TYR A 408 -24.10 9.05 -1.25
N GLY A 409 -24.58 10.17 -0.71
CA GLY A 409 -25.95 10.30 -0.18
C GLY A 409 -26.26 9.33 0.96
N HIS A 410 -25.31 9.13 1.87
CA HIS A 410 -25.39 8.17 2.98
C HIS A 410 -25.66 6.73 2.54
N ASN A 411 -25.16 6.35 1.36
CA ASN A 411 -25.27 4.99 0.88
C ASN A 411 -24.59 4.01 1.86
N PRO A 412 -25.31 2.99 2.36
CA PRO A 412 -24.74 2.09 3.38
C PRO A 412 -23.49 1.29 2.92
N ARG A 413 -23.23 1.23 1.61
CA ARG A 413 -22.01 0.60 1.05
C ARG A 413 -20.73 1.36 1.41
N VAL A 414 -20.82 2.67 1.66
CA VAL A 414 -19.67 3.50 2.06
C VAL A 414 -19.67 3.83 3.55
N ALA A 415 -20.60 3.25 4.31
CA ALA A 415 -20.61 3.44 5.75
C ALA A 415 -19.29 2.95 6.38
N PRO A 416 -18.70 3.72 7.32
CA PRO A 416 -17.42 3.37 7.91
C PRO A 416 -17.48 2.03 8.64
N LEU A 417 -16.34 1.35 8.72
CA LEU A 417 -16.19 0.19 9.58
C LEU A 417 -16.13 0.67 11.03
N THR A 418 -16.98 0.07 11.88
CA THR A 418 -17.02 0.31 13.33
C THR A 418 -16.81 -1.01 14.06
N THR A 419 -16.59 -0.96 15.38
CA THR A 419 -16.48 -2.18 16.21
C THR A 419 -17.73 -3.04 16.15
N GLU A 420 -18.93 -2.45 15.98
CA GLU A 420 -20.19 -3.18 15.82
C GLU A 420 -20.24 -3.87 14.46
N ARG A 421 -19.91 -3.18 13.39
CA ARG A 421 -19.87 -3.74 12.04
C ARG A 421 -18.78 -4.79 11.87
N LEU A 422 -17.69 -4.68 12.62
CA LEU A 422 -16.64 -5.70 12.61
C LEU A 422 -17.16 -7.06 13.06
N LYS A 423 -18.13 -7.11 13.97
CA LYS A 423 -18.78 -8.36 14.44
C LYS A 423 -19.64 -9.05 13.39
N GLU A 424 -20.02 -8.34 12.32
CA GLU A 424 -20.78 -8.90 11.18
C GLU A 424 -19.88 -9.62 10.17
N VAL A 425 -18.56 -9.48 10.29
CA VAL A 425 -17.60 -10.07 9.35
C VAL A 425 -17.50 -11.57 9.55
N SER A 426 -17.66 -12.31 8.47
CA SER A 426 -17.54 -13.77 8.43
C SER A 426 -16.48 -14.21 7.44
N TYR A 427 -15.45 -14.89 7.93
CA TYR A 427 -14.39 -15.42 7.09
C TYR A 427 -14.92 -16.39 6.03
N ASP A 428 -15.79 -17.31 6.45
CA ASP A 428 -16.39 -18.29 5.53
C ASP A 428 -17.22 -17.61 4.43
N ARG A 429 -17.92 -16.51 4.76
CA ARG A 429 -18.66 -15.74 3.76
C ARG A 429 -17.73 -15.02 2.78
N ILE A 430 -16.63 -14.44 3.25
CA ILE A 430 -15.62 -13.81 2.39
C ILE A 430 -15.01 -14.84 1.43
N LEU A 431 -14.61 -16.01 1.93
CA LEU A 431 -14.09 -17.10 1.09
C LEU A 431 -15.12 -17.59 0.08
N GLN A 432 -16.41 -17.66 0.47
CA GLN A 432 -17.49 -18.00 -0.45
C GLN A 432 -17.64 -16.94 -1.56
N ILE A 433 -17.60 -15.65 -1.21
CA ILE A 433 -17.62 -14.55 -2.20
C ILE A 433 -16.44 -14.68 -3.15
N ALA A 434 -15.22 -14.91 -2.64
CA ALA A 434 -14.04 -15.12 -3.48
C ALA A 434 -14.24 -16.30 -4.44
N LYS A 435 -14.72 -17.44 -3.96
CA LYS A 435 -15.03 -18.62 -4.77
C LYS A 435 -16.10 -18.35 -5.84
N GLU A 436 -17.15 -17.60 -5.51
CA GLU A 436 -18.18 -17.19 -6.46
C GLU A 436 -17.61 -16.30 -7.57
N ARG A 437 -16.67 -15.39 -7.23
CA ARG A 437 -16.07 -14.46 -8.18
C ARG A 437 -15.00 -15.09 -9.05
N THR A 438 -14.34 -16.13 -8.59
CA THR A 438 -13.31 -16.87 -9.34
C THR A 438 -13.79 -18.19 -9.94
N ALA A 439 -15.08 -18.52 -9.80
CA ALA A 439 -15.68 -19.78 -10.31
C ALA A 439 -15.53 -19.95 -11.83
N SER A 440 -15.36 -18.86 -12.57
CA SER A 440 -15.12 -18.89 -14.01
C SER A 440 -14.22 -17.75 -14.44
N ALA A 441 -13.16 -18.10 -15.15
CA ALA A 441 -12.27 -17.14 -15.81
C ALA A 441 -12.70 -16.81 -17.24
N GLN A 442 -13.81 -17.34 -17.73
CA GLN A 442 -14.31 -17.02 -19.07
C GLN A 442 -14.60 -15.52 -19.19
N GLY A 443 -13.97 -14.88 -20.17
CA GLY A 443 -14.12 -13.43 -20.39
C GLY A 443 -13.25 -12.56 -19.49
N TRP A 444 -12.42 -13.15 -18.64
CA TRP A 444 -11.37 -12.40 -17.95
C TRP A 444 -10.32 -11.90 -18.94
N VAL A 445 -9.85 -10.69 -18.70
CA VAL A 445 -8.79 -10.04 -19.47
C VAL A 445 -7.58 -9.86 -18.57
N PHE A 446 -6.47 -10.48 -18.93
CA PHE A 446 -5.18 -10.29 -18.28
C PHE A 446 -4.27 -9.45 -19.18
N ASN A 447 -3.55 -8.52 -18.59
CA ASN A 447 -2.51 -7.75 -19.25
C ASN A 447 -1.17 -8.09 -18.57
N ILE A 448 -0.16 -8.44 -19.36
CA ILE A 448 1.19 -8.73 -18.88
C ILE A 448 2.16 -7.81 -19.61
N VAL A 449 2.87 -6.98 -18.84
CA VAL A 449 3.82 -5.98 -19.36
C VAL A 449 5.14 -6.10 -18.62
N GLY A 450 6.24 -6.19 -19.33
CA GLY A 450 7.57 -6.21 -18.71
C GLY A 450 8.62 -6.96 -19.49
N ASN A 451 9.73 -7.23 -18.81
CA ASN A 451 10.90 -7.87 -19.41
C ASN A 451 10.83 -9.40 -19.27
N TYR A 452 9.83 -10.00 -19.87
CA TYR A 452 9.73 -11.47 -19.93
C TYR A 452 10.38 -12.04 -21.17
N ASP A 453 10.72 -13.33 -21.16
CA ASP A 453 11.12 -14.10 -22.32
C ASP A 453 9.89 -14.70 -23.02
N GLU A 454 9.75 -14.47 -24.32
CA GLU A 454 8.59 -14.91 -25.12
C GLU A 454 8.47 -16.45 -25.18
N THR A 455 9.58 -17.16 -25.18
CA THR A 455 9.59 -18.63 -25.27
C THR A 455 9.18 -19.27 -23.96
N THR A 456 9.40 -18.57 -22.84
CA THR A 456 9.08 -19.04 -21.48
C THR A 456 7.66 -18.63 -21.08
N ILE A 457 7.26 -17.36 -21.35
CA ILE A 457 5.99 -16.82 -20.84
C ILE A 457 4.77 -17.49 -21.46
N ARG A 458 4.80 -17.81 -22.78
CA ARG A 458 3.66 -18.39 -23.49
C ARG A 458 3.26 -19.77 -22.97
N PRO A 459 4.17 -20.74 -22.78
CA PRO A 459 3.86 -22.01 -22.13
C PRO A 459 3.29 -21.82 -20.71
N LEU A 460 3.82 -20.90 -19.91
CA LEU A 460 3.35 -20.63 -18.56
C LEU A 460 1.93 -20.03 -18.56
N ILE A 461 1.61 -19.14 -19.49
CA ILE A 461 0.25 -18.62 -19.68
C ILE A 461 -0.72 -19.76 -19.99
N CYS A 462 -0.36 -20.66 -20.92
CA CYS A 462 -1.18 -21.83 -21.22
C CYS A 462 -1.32 -22.77 -20.01
N GLN A 463 -0.24 -22.96 -19.23
CA GLN A 463 -0.20 -23.83 -18.08
C GLN A 463 -1.10 -23.35 -16.94
N TYR A 464 -1.06 -22.05 -16.62
CA TYR A 464 -1.74 -21.49 -15.46
C TYR A 464 -3.01 -20.72 -15.82
N LEU A 465 -2.95 -19.74 -16.72
CA LEU A 465 -4.13 -18.96 -17.10
C LEU A 465 -5.06 -19.75 -18.03
N GLY A 466 -4.49 -20.60 -18.90
CA GLY A 466 -5.26 -21.48 -19.78
C GLY A 466 -5.95 -22.65 -19.06
N ALA A 467 -5.52 -22.96 -17.84
CA ALA A 467 -6.09 -23.98 -16.97
C ALA A 467 -7.10 -23.44 -15.96
N LEU A 468 -7.32 -22.13 -15.91
CA LEU A 468 -8.32 -21.52 -15.00
C LEU A 468 -9.72 -22.07 -15.29
N PRO A 469 -10.57 -22.25 -14.26
CA PRO A 469 -11.91 -22.77 -14.42
C PRO A 469 -12.76 -21.88 -15.35
N ALA A 470 -13.62 -22.50 -16.18
CA ALA A 470 -14.46 -21.82 -17.17
C ALA A 470 -15.88 -22.41 -17.21
N LYS A 471 -16.46 -22.65 -16.03
CA LYS A 471 -17.73 -23.42 -15.92
C LYS A 471 -19.00 -22.57 -15.94
N ALA A 472 -18.90 -21.25 -15.79
CA ALA A 472 -20.06 -20.36 -15.69
C ALA A 472 -19.81 -19.07 -16.48
N LYS A 473 -20.88 -18.43 -16.96
CA LYS A 473 -20.79 -17.09 -17.56
C LYS A 473 -20.48 -16.05 -16.47
N ALA A 474 -19.67 -15.05 -16.84
CA ALA A 474 -19.43 -13.90 -15.99
C ALA A 474 -20.75 -13.15 -15.73
N VAL A 475 -20.97 -12.77 -14.48
CA VAL A 475 -22.14 -11.98 -14.06
C VAL A 475 -21.75 -10.50 -14.08
N LYS A 476 -22.55 -9.67 -14.77
CA LYS A 476 -22.33 -8.21 -14.83
C LYS A 476 -22.93 -7.54 -13.62
N SER A 477 -22.15 -6.71 -12.98
CA SER A 477 -22.60 -5.78 -11.93
C SER A 477 -23.25 -4.54 -12.55
N LYS A 478 -24.11 -3.88 -11.78
CA LYS A 478 -24.58 -2.52 -12.04
C LYS A 478 -23.90 -1.56 -11.08
N ARG A 479 -23.59 -0.36 -11.55
CA ARG A 479 -23.03 0.70 -10.70
C ARG A 479 -24.10 1.19 -9.71
N GLU A 480 -23.74 1.17 -8.43
CA GLU A 480 -24.64 1.63 -7.34
C GLU A 480 -24.07 2.82 -6.57
N LEU A 481 -22.75 3.06 -6.65
CA LEU A 481 -22.11 4.19 -6.04
C LEU A 481 -21.83 5.26 -7.10
N ASN A 482 -22.66 6.30 -7.07
CA ASN A 482 -22.47 7.51 -7.86
C ASN A 482 -22.56 8.71 -6.91
N PRO A 483 -21.81 9.79 -7.15
CA PRO A 483 -21.99 11.02 -6.41
C PRO A 483 -23.42 11.54 -6.54
N VAL A 484 -23.98 12.10 -5.46
CA VAL A 484 -25.31 12.73 -5.47
C VAL A 484 -25.28 13.97 -6.37
N LYS A 485 -26.30 14.10 -7.22
CA LYS A 485 -26.40 15.23 -8.17
C LYS A 485 -26.95 16.48 -7.52
N GLY A 486 -26.64 17.63 -8.13
CA GLY A 486 -27.04 18.95 -7.68
C GLY A 486 -26.04 19.58 -6.72
N VAL A 487 -26.50 20.56 -5.96
CA VAL A 487 -25.71 21.29 -4.97
C VAL A 487 -25.98 20.72 -3.58
N VAL A 488 -24.95 20.21 -2.93
CA VAL A 488 -25.04 19.66 -1.57
C VAL A 488 -24.01 20.34 -0.69
N ASP A 489 -24.45 20.85 0.46
CA ASP A 489 -23.60 21.44 1.49
C ASP A 489 -23.81 20.69 2.80
N ASN A 490 -22.70 20.26 3.42
CA ASN A 490 -22.68 19.62 4.71
C ASN A 490 -21.64 20.29 5.60
N THR A 491 -22.08 21.12 6.53
CA THR A 491 -21.23 21.76 7.52
C THR A 491 -21.53 21.22 8.91
N PHE A 492 -20.51 20.73 9.60
CA PHE A 492 -20.63 20.18 10.95
C PHE A 492 -19.48 20.63 11.86
N LYS A 493 -19.64 20.41 13.16
CA LYS A 493 -18.64 20.76 14.17
C LYS A 493 -18.08 19.53 14.84
N ARG A 494 -16.79 19.63 15.23
CA ARG A 494 -16.08 18.63 16.03
C ARG A 494 -15.21 19.31 17.04
N LYS A 495 -15.17 18.71 18.24
CA LYS A 495 -14.19 19.10 19.27
C LYS A 495 -12.79 18.79 18.77
N GLN A 496 -11.88 19.75 18.91
CA GLN A 496 -10.50 19.65 18.47
C GLN A 496 -9.61 20.31 19.54
N GLU A 497 -8.47 19.72 19.86
CA GLU A 497 -7.48 20.35 20.75
C GLU A 497 -6.85 21.57 20.09
N THR A 498 -6.48 21.45 18.82
CA THR A 498 -6.03 22.59 18.00
C THR A 498 -7.12 22.98 17.03
N PRO A 499 -7.84 24.09 17.26
CA PRO A 499 -8.95 24.52 16.41
C PRO A 499 -8.51 24.79 14.97
N LYS A 500 -9.04 24.03 14.01
CA LYS A 500 -8.88 24.23 12.56
C LYS A 500 -10.23 24.02 11.84
N ALA A 501 -10.44 24.73 10.78
CA ALA A 501 -11.49 24.40 9.82
C ALA A 501 -10.91 23.62 8.66
N ASN A 502 -11.66 22.70 8.09
CA ASN A 502 -11.27 21.97 6.89
C ASN A 502 -12.46 21.87 5.93
N SER A 503 -12.24 22.14 4.66
CA SER A 503 -13.28 22.02 3.64
C SER A 503 -12.81 21.21 2.47
N VAL A 504 -13.70 20.34 1.98
CA VAL A 504 -13.54 19.58 0.75
C VAL A 504 -14.68 19.96 -0.19
N MET A 505 -14.33 20.22 -1.43
CA MET A 505 -15.28 20.53 -2.48
C MET A 505 -15.08 19.58 -3.66
N LEU A 506 -16.17 19.03 -4.17
CA LEU A 506 -16.18 18.18 -5.35
C LEU A 506 -17.14 18.77 -6.39
N TRP A 507 -16.62 19.12 -7.55
CA TRP A 507 -17.40 19.43 -8.74
C TRP A 507 -17.28 18.27 -9.73
N PHE A 508 -18.37 17.91 -10.40
CA PHE A 508 -18.30 16.80 -11.35
C PHE A 508 -19.32 16.91 -12.50
N ASN A 509 -18.99 16.26 -13.62
CA ASN A 509 -19.84 16.17 -14.80
C ASN A 509 -19.73 14.75 -15.40
N ASP A 510 -20.87 14.06 -15.49
CA ASP A 510 -21.02 12.72 -16.03
C ASP A 510 -21.61 12.69 -17.45
N GLN A 511 -21.79 13.88 -18.09
CA GLN A 511 -22.41 14.02 -19.40
C GLN A 511 -21.41 14.31 -20.53
N LEU A 512 -20.25 14.85 -20.20
CA LEU A 512 -19.24 15.21 -21.20
C LEU A 512 -18.73 13.95 -21.92
N PRO A 513 -18.49 14.00 -23.24
CA PRO A 513 -17.87 12.89 -23.95
C PRO A 513 -16.43 12.65 -23.44
N TYR A 514 -16.10 11.39 -23.18
CA TYR A 514 -14.73 11.03 -22.82
C TYR A 514 -13.87 11.02 -24.08
N THR A 515 -13.02 11.99 -24.20
CA THR A 515 -12.04 12.13 -25.28
C THR A 515 -10.70 12.52 -24.71
N LEU A 516 -9.61 12.21 -25.42
CA LEU A 516 -8.26 12.59 -24.98
C LEU A 516 -8.14 14.12 -24.77
N LYS A 517 -8.80 14.92 -25.64
CA LYS A 517 -8.83 16.39 -25.49
C LYS A 517 -9.48 16.80 -24.18
N ASN A 518 -10.65 16.26 -23.84
CA ASN A 518 -11.38 16.60 -22.64
C ASN A 518 -10.65 16.11 -21.37
N ASP A 519 -10.02 14.96 -21.44
CA ASP A 519 -9.19 14.42 -20.36
C ASP A 519 -8.02 15.36 -20.04
N LEU A 520 -7.26 15.77 -21.06
CA LEU A 520 -6.18 16.75 -20.93
C LEU A 520 -6.65 18.14 -20.46
N CYS A 521 -7.82 18.59 -20.94
CA CYS A 521 -8.38 19.85 -20.48
C CYS A 521 -8.76 19.80 -19.00
N CYS A 522 -9.32 18.70 -18.54
CA CYS A 522 -9.68 18.48 -17.13
C CYS A 522 -8.43 18.52 -16.25
N ASP A 523 -7.39 17.80 -16.62
CA ASP A 523 -6.11 17.77 -15.88
C ASP A 523 -5.47 19.16 -15.80
N ILE A 524 -5.38 19.89 -16.92
CA ILE A 524 -4.85 21.26 -16.94
C ILE A 524 -5.70 22.19 -16.09
N ALA A 525 -7.03 22.10 -16.16
CA ALA A 525 -7.94 22.93 -15.36
C ALA A 525 -7.69 22.73 -13.86
N GLY A 526 -7.56 21.48 -13.39
CA GLY A 526 -7.22 21.19 -12.00
C GLY A 526 -5.89 21.78 -11.56
N GLN A 527 -4.85 21.69 -12.42
CA GLN A 527 -3.53 22.24 -12.12
C GLN A 527 -3.57 23.79 -12.08
N VAL A 528 -4.24 24.44 -13.02
CA VAL A 528 -4.40 25.91 -13.04
C VAL A 528 -5.15 26.38 -11.82
N LEU A 529 -6.27 25.74 -11.48
CA LEU A 529 -7.05 26.07 -10.27
C LEU A 529 -6.23 25.87 -8.99
N SER A 530 -5.41 24.81 -8.91
CA SER A 530 -4.52 24.59 -7.76
C SER A 530 -3.55 25.77 -7.57
N MET A 531 -2.98 26.30 -8.65
CA MET A 531 -2.12 27.50 -8.59
C MET A 531 -2.89 28.76 -8.23
N GLU A 532 -4.12 28.95 -8.77
CA GLU A 532 -4.96 30.11 -8.41
C GLU A 532 -5.34 30.09 -6.92
N TYR A 533 -5.70 28.91 -6.38
CA TYR A 533 -6.03 28.77 -4.96
C TYR A 533 -4.81 29.06 -4.08
N LEU A 534 -3.64 28.56 -4.46
CA LEU A 534 -2.42 28.83 -3.71
C LEU A 534 -2.11 30.33 -3.66
N ASP A 535 -2.19 31.02 -4.81
CA ASP A 535 -1.93 32.47 -4.90
C ASP A 535 -2.94 33.29 -4.09
N LYS A 536 -4.23 32.98 -4.21
CA LYS A 536 -5.30 33.80 -3.64
C LYS A 536 -5.58 33.46 -2.17
N ILE A 537 -5.63 32.17 -1.81
CA ILE A 537 -5.98 31.74 -0.44
C ILE A 537 -4.77 31.77 0.48
N ARG A 538 -3.63 31.22 0.03
CA ARG A 538 -2.42 31.16 0.86
C ARG A 538 -1.67 32.49 0.85
N GLN A 539 -1.31 32.98 -0.34
CA GLN A 539 -0.37 34.11 -0.44
C GLN A 539 -1.06 35.44 -0.12
N LYS A 540 -2.25 35.71 -0.72
CA LYS A 540 -2.95 36.99 -0.51
C LYS A 540 -3.73 37.06 0.79
N GLU A 541 -4.54 36.03 1.09
CA GLU A 541 -5.41 36.04 2.26
C GLU A 541 -4.77 35.44 3.52
N SER A 542 -3.66 34.70 3.39
CA SER A 542 -3.04 33.93 4.50
C SER A 542 -4.06 33.06 5.25
N ALA A 543 -5.07 32.58 4.53
CA ALA A 543 -6.19 31.83 5.10
C ALA A 543 -5.86 30.36 5.36
N ALA A 544 -4.95 29.78 4.56
CA ALA A 544 -4.52 28.39 4.66
C ALA A 544 -3.03 28.26 4.42
N TYR A 545 -2.38 27.27 5.04
CA TYR A 545 -1.00 26.90 4.74
C TYR A 545 -0.90 26.08 3.46
N SER A 546 -1.81 25.15 3.27
CA SER A 546 -1.90 24.31 2.08
C SER A 546 -3.31 24.38 1.50
N VAL A 547 -3.40 24.48 0.20
CA VAL A 547 -4.64 24.39 -0.57
C VAL A 547 -4.29 23.88 -1.95
N GLY A 548 -5.15 23.05 -2.54
CA GLY A 548 -4.91 22.52 -3.87
C GLY A 548 -6.18 21.99 -4.51
N ALA A 549 -6.11 21.82 -5.82
CA ALA A 549 -7.13 21.15 -6.61
C ALA A 549 -6.52 19.95 -7.35
N TYR A 550 -7.31 18.90 -7.49
CA TYR A 550 -6.98 17.69 -8.24
C TYR A 550 -8.10 17.41 -9.23
N ALA A 551 -7.74 17.10 -10.45
CA ALA A 551 -8.71 16.69 -11.46
C ALA A 551 -8.54 15.21 -11.77
N SER A 552 -9.64 14.54 -12.10
CA SER A 552 -9.61 13.21 -12.68
C SER A 552 -10.72 13.03 -13.72
N ALA A 553 -10.47 12.13 -14.64
CA ALA A 553 -11.44 11.69 -15.63
C ALA A 553 -11.49 10.17 -15.63
N ASP A 554 -12.67 9.60 -15.39
CA ASP A 554 -12.89 8.16 -15.28
C ASP A 554 -13.71 7.63 -16.46
N LEU A 555 -13.28 6.47 -16.97
CA LEU A 555 -13.96 5.72 -18.02
C LEU A 555 -14.31 4.32 -17.52
N GLY A 556 -15.51 3.83 -17.78
CA GLY A 556 -15.99 2.52 -17.33
C GLY A 556 -16.65 1.69 -18.41
N ALA A 557 -16.68 0.37 -18.20
CA ALA A 557 -17.23 -0.62 -19.15
C ALA A 557 -18.75 -0.50 -19.38
N ASP A 558 -19.46 0.22 -18.53
CA ASP A 558 -20.91 0.49 -18.58
C ASP A 558 -21.21 1.84 -19.25
N ASN A 559 -20.33 2.32 -20.13
CA ASN A 559 -20.31 3.67 -20.69
C ASN A 559 -20.22 4.78 -19.60
N TYR A 560 -19.78 4.41 -18.43
CA TYR A 560 -19.51 5.36 -17.37
C TYR A 560 -18.39 6.31 -17.78
N ARG A 561 -18.62 7.56 -17.56
CA ARG A 561 -17.66 8.63 -17.71
C ARG A 561 -17.90 9.64 -16.61
N MET A 562 -16.85 10.13 -16.01
CA MET A 562 -16.92 11.11 -14.95
C MET A 562 -15.71 12.02 -15.04
N PHE A 563 -15.96 13.30 -15.23
CA PHE A 563 -14.94 14.34 -15.05
C PHE A 563 -15.18 14.98 -13.69
N GLN A 564 -14.14 15.12 -12.90
CA GLN A 564 -14.26 15.67 -11.55
C GLN A 564 -13.06 16.54 -11.19
N ILE A 565 -13.35 17.60 -10.43
CA ILE A 565 -12.35 18.47 -9.82
C ILE A 565 -12.64 18.47 -8.33
N PHE A 566 -11.64 18.10 -7.57
CA PHE A 566 -11.67 18.00 -6.12
C PHE A 566 -10.73 19.04 -5.53
N ALA A 567 -11.21 19.87 -4.61
CA ALA A 567 -10.39 20.82 -3.89
C ALA A 567 -10.45 20.55 -2.39
N GLN A 568 -9.29 20.68 -1.73
CA GLN A 568 -9.18 20.58 -0.27
C GLN A 568 -8.46 21.80 0.28
N CYS A 569 -9.00 22.35 1.35
CA CYS A 569 -8.51 23.54 2.01
C CYS A 569 -8.63 23.43 3.53
N PRO A 570 -7.57 22.95 4.24
CA PRO A 570 -7.45 23.19 5.68
C PRO A 570 -7.14 24.67 5.92
N MET A 571 -7.94 25.34 6.76
CA MET A 571 -7.89 26.78 6.89
C MET A 571 -8.09 27.25 8.35
N LYS A 572 -7.76 28.51 8.59
CA LYS A 572 -8.09 29.19 9.84
C LYS A 572 -9.61 29.32 9.95
N PRO A 573 -10.24 29.02 11.11
CA PRO A 573 -11.69 29.09 11.26
C PRO A 573 -12.30 30.46 10.89
N GLU A 574 -11.63 31.55 11.27
CA GLU A 574 -12.06 32.94 10.98
C GLU A 574 -11.93 33.33 9.50
N LYS A 575 -11.21 32.55 8.71
CA LYS A 575 -11.02 32.78 7.26
C LYS A 575 -11.86 31.84 6.38
N LYS A 576 -12.71 31.01 6.97
CA LYS A 576 -13.52 30.02 6.28
C LYS A 576 -14.31 30.61 5.12
N ASP A 577 -15.08 31.68 5.37
CA ASP A 577 -15.98 32.24 4.36
C ASP A 577 -15.22 32.84 3.18
N VAL A 578 -14.07 33.46 3.44
CA VAL A 578 -13.20 34.00 2.38
C VAL A 578 -12.61 32.87 1.53
N ALA A 579 -12.10 31.79 2.15
CA ALA A 579 -11.51 30.68 1.43
C ALA A 579 -12.55 29.94 0.57
N ILE A 580 -13.73 29.61 1.13
CA ILE A 580 -14.81 28.93 0.41
C ILE A 580 -15.31 29.80 -0.76
N ARG A 581 -15.44 31.11 -0.56
CA ARG A 581 -15.81 32.04 -1.63
C ARG A 581 -14.82 32.00 -2.78
N ILE A 582 -13.50 32.08 -2.49
CA ILE A 582 -12.45 32.04 -3.51
C ILE A 582 -12.48 30.72 -4.27
N LEU A 583 -12.63 29.57 -3.59
CA LEU A 583 -12.73 28.27 -4.24
C LEU A 583 -13.85 28.24 -5.29
N ASN A 584 -15.02 28.75 -4.95
CA ASN A 584 -16.17 28.82 -5.87
C ASN A 584 -16.00 29.87 -6.98
N GLU A 585 -15.46 31.05 -6.65
CA GLU A 585 -15.23 32.11 -7.62
C GLU A 585 -14.27 31.68 -8.72
N GLU A 586 -13.16 31.00 -8.37
CA GLU A 586 -12.18 30.56 -9.37
C GLU A 586 -12.71 29.44 -10.27
N MET A 587 -13.53 28.51 -9.74
CA MET A 587 -14.25 27.55 -10.57
C MET A 587 -15.14 28.21 -11.62
N LYS A 588 -15.66 29.41 -11.33
CA LYS A 588 -16.45 30.18 -12.28
C LYS A 588 -15.59 31.08 -13.18
N ASN A 589 -14.55 31.68 -12.65
CA ASN A 589 -13.67 32.59 -13.37
C ASN A 589 -12.94 31.89 -14.51
N ILE A 590 -12.50 30.63 -14.31
CA ILE A 590 -11.76 29.85 -15.32
C ILE A 590 -12.60 29.60 -16.60
N GLU A 591 -13.92 29.70 -16.55
CA GLU A 591 -14.77 29.63 -17.74
C GLU A 591 -14.47 30.75 -18.75
N ASN A 592 -14.04 31.90 -18.25
CA ASN A 592 -13.83 33.11 -19.04
C ASN A 592 -12.35 33.47 -19.21
N THR A 593 -11.53 33.13 -18.25
CA THR A 593 -10.11 33.49 -18.22
C THR A 593 -9.27 32.35 -17.63
N CYS A 594 -8.40 31.77 -18.45
CA CYS A 594 -7.34 30.89 -18.01
C CYS A 594 -6.01 31.64 -18.13
N ASP A 595 -5.29 31.80 -17.02
CA ASP A 595 -4.00 32.50 -16.99
C ASP A 595 -3.00 31.83 -17.94
N ALA A 596 -2.51 32.60 -18.93
CA ALA A 596 -1.66 32.10 -20.00
C ALA A 596 -0.30 31.56 -19.48
N ALA A 597 0.26 32.19 -18.45
CA ALA A 597 1.55 31.75 -17.89
C ALA A 597 1.37 30.45 -17.10
N LYS A 598 0.31 30.33 -16.29
CA LYS A 598 -0.04 29.09 -15.55
C LYS A 598 -0.38 27.96 -16.52
N PHE A 599 -1.15 28.24 -17.56
CA PHE A 599 -1.46 27.28 -18.62
C PHE A 599 -0.18 26.76 -19.30
N GLN A 600 0.72 27.65 -19.70
CA GLN A 600 1.97 27.26 -20.35
C GLN A 600 2.84 26.41 -19.42
N LYS A 601 2.93 26.77 -18.14
CA LYS A 601 3.64 25.99 -17.13
C LYS A 601 3.08 24.58 -16.96
N CYS A 602 1.74 24.43 -16.99
CA CYS A 602 1.09 23.11 -16.95
C CYS A 602 1.45 22.27 -18.18
N LYS A 603 1.40 22.86 -19.38
CA LYS A 603 1.78 22.15 -20.62
C LYS A 603 3.22 21.65 -20.56
N GLU A 604 4.17 22.50 -20.19
CA GLU A 604 5.58 22.12 -20.07
C GLU A 604 5.80 20.99 -19.08
N TYR A 605 5.14 21.07 -17.93
CA TYR A 605 5.15 20.01 -16.93
C TYR A 605 4.60 18.69 -17.47
N MET A 606 3.44 18.71 -18.13
CA MET A 606 2.80 17.53 -18.69
C MET A 606 3.62 16.90 -19.83
N VAL A 607 4.28 17.70 -20.68
CA VAL A 607 5.21 17.21 -21.72
C VAL A 607 6.35 16.44 -21.08
N LYS A 608 6.98 17.03 -20.05
CA LYS A 608 8.08 16.38 -19.32
C LYS A 608 7.61 15.10 -18.64
N GLN A 609 6.52 15.17 -17.90
CA GLN A 609 5.95 14.02 -17.19
C GLN A 609 5.58 12.88 -18.15
N ASN A 610 5.01 13.20 -19.32
CA ASN A 610 4.69 12.19 -20.31
C ASN A 610 5.95 11.49 -20.84
N GLY A 611 7.04 12.21 -21.05
CA GLY A 611 8.33 11.64 -21.47
C GLY A 611 8.87 10.59 -20.49
N ASP A 612 8.58 10.75 -19.19
CA ASP A 612 9.00 9.82 -18.15
C ASP A 612 8.01 8.64 -17.97
N ARG A 613 6.70 8.92 -17.92
CA ARG A 613 5.68 7.90 -17.65
C ARG A 613 5.58 6.83 -18.74
N VAL A 614 5.78 7.20 -20.02
CA VAL A 614 5.73 6.25 -21.14
C VAL A 614 6.85 5.21 -21.11
N LYS A 615 7.87 5.42 -20.26
CA LYS A 615 8.97 4.49 -20.00
C LYS A 615 8.73 3.61 -18.77
N THR A 616 7.49 3.46 -18.36
CA THR A 616 7.13 2.62 -17.19
C THR A 616 6.16 1.51 -17.59
N ASN A 617 6.34 0.32 -17.00
CA ASN A 617 5.47 -0.82 -17.28
C ASN A 617 4.03 -0.57 -16.79
N GLY A 618 3.86 0.16 -15.67
CA GLY A 618 2.55 0.52 -15.13
C GLY A 618 1.71 1.37 -16.07
N PHE A 619 2.32 2.33 -16.74
CA PHE A 619 1.66 3.14 -17.76
C PHE A 619 1.07 2.27 -18.89
N TRP A 620 1.87 1.33 -19.39
CA TRP A 620 1.43 0.45 -20.47
C TRP A 620 0.36 -0.56 -20.05
N LEU A 621 0.35 -1.01 -18.79
CA LEU A 621 -0.79 -1.77 -18.27
C LEU A 621 -2.10 -0.99 -18.38
N GLY A 622 -2.10 0.30 -18.02
CA GLY A 622 -3.26 1.19 -18.15
C GLY A 622 -3.67 1.38 -19.60
N VAL A 623 -2.73 1.79 -20.47
CA VAL A 623 -3.00 2.02 -21.92
C VAL A 623 -3.60 0.79 -22.58
N ILE A 624 -3.04 -0.40 -22.34
CA ILE A 624 -3.54 -1.63 -22.94
C ILE A 624 -4.93 -1.98 -22.39
N SER A 625 -5.13 -1.82 -21.07
CA SER A 625 -6.42 -2.05 -20.45
C SER A 625 -7.52 -1.17 -21.04
N ASP A 626 -7.28 0.14 -21.13
CA ASP A 626 -8.24 1.10 -21.66
C ASP A 626 -8.52 0.88 -23.14
N ASN A 627 -7.48 0.57 -23.90
CA ASN A 627 -7.63 0.26 -25.33
C ASN A 627 -8.44 -1.02 -25.55
N TYR A 628 -8.12 -2.09 -24.82
CA TYR A 628 -8.81 -3.37 -25.01
C TYR A 628 -10.24 -3.34 -24.49
N LEU A 629 -10.47 -2.78 -23.30
CA LEU A 629 -11.78 -2.79 -22.64
C LEU A 629 -12.74 -1.71 -23.16
N TYR A 630 -12.23 -0.54 -23.53
CA TYR A 630 -13.04 0.64 -23.82
C TYR A 630 -12.80 1.20 -25.22
N ASN A 631 -11.90 0.59 -26.01
CA ASN A 631 -11.45 1.11 -27.31
C ASN A 631 -10.91 2.56 -27.23
N PHE A 632 -10.29 2.92 -26.10
CA PHE A 632 -9.71 4.22 -25.86
C PHE A 632 -8.18 4.19 -26.04
N ASP A 633 -7.64 5.09 -26.86
CA ASP A 633 -6.21 5.26 -27.07
C ASP A 633 -5.75 6.59 -26.46
N GLY A 634 -5.32 6.52 -25.21
CA GLY A 634 -4.77 7.66 -24.47
C GLY A 634 -3.28 7.97 -24.77
N TYR A 635 -2.65 7.22 -25.68
CA TYR A 635 -1.20 7.32 -25.92
C TYR A 635 -0.84 7.94 -27.26
N THR A 636 -1.37 7.42 -28.36
CA THR A 636 -0.83 7.70 -29.72
C THR A 636 -0.84 9.18 -30.06
N ASP A 637 -1.95 9.88 -29.81
CA ASP A 637 -2.11 11.29 -30.14
C ASP A 637 -1.89 12.22 -28.93
N TYR A 638 -1.37 11.72 -27.79
CA TYR A 638 -1.23 12.50 -26.57
C TYR A 638 -0.40 13.75 -26.77
N ALA A 639 0.84 13.62 -27.26
CA ALA A 639 1.75 14.75 -27.44
C ALA A 639 1.19 15.79 -28.43
N LYS A 640 0.65 15.33 -29.56
CA LYS A 640 0.04 16.19 -30.57
C LYS A 640 -1.18 16.95 -30.03
N THR A 641 -2.05 16.24 -29.28
CA THR A 641 -3.25 16.86 -28.70
C THR A 641 -2.85 17.89 -27.64
N LEU A 642 -1.91 17.55 -26.76
CA LEU A 642 -1.41 18.47 -25.74
C LEU A 642 -0.76 19.72 -26.35
N GLU A 643 0.04 19.54 -27.41
CA GLU A 643 0.68 20.66 -28.12
C GLU A 643 -0.35 21.62 -28.72
N ALA A 644 -1.41 21.07 -29.31
CA ALA A 644 -2.47 21.85 -29.95
C ALA A 644 -3.39 22.60 -28.98
N LEU A 645 -3.43 22.24 -27.68
CA LEU A 645 -4.28 22.90 -26.70
C LEU A 645 -3.90 24.36 -26.46
N THR A 646 -4.92 25.19 -26.30
CA THR A 646 -4.84 26.61 -25.97
C THR A 646 -5.53 26.90 -24.63
N ALA A 647 -5.24 28.05 -24.01
CA ALA A 647 -5.94 28.50 -22.80
C ALA A 647 -7.46 28.65 -23.05
N GLN A 648 -7.86 29.01 -24.27
CA GLN A 648 -9.27 29.10 -24.65
C GLN A 648 -9.97 27.72 -24.65
N ASP A 649 -9.26 26.63 -24.99
CA ASP A 649 -9.81 25.28 -24.91
C ASP A 649 -10.16 24.91 -23.46
N ILE A 650 -9.34 25.34 -22.49
CA ILE A 650 -9.61 25.14 -21.07
C ILE A 650 -10.86 25.91 -20.63
N CYS A 651 -10.97 27.20 -21.04
CA CYS A 651 -12.17 27.99 -20.76
C CYS A 651 -13.43 27.32 -21.34
N ASN A 652 -13.37 26.87 -22.58
CA ASN A 652 -14.48 26.20 -23.25
C ASN A 652 -14.86 24.90 -22.57
N PHE A 653 -13.87 24.09 -22.19
CA PHE A 653 -14.09 22.84 -21.42
C PHE A 653 -14.76 23.14 -20.08
N MET A 654 -14.25 24.11 -19.31
CA MET A 654 -14.80 24.44 -18.00
C MET A 654 -16.21 25.02 -18.08
N LYS A 655 -16.52 25.76 -19.13
CA LYS A 655 -17.88 26.24 -19.40
C LYS A 655 -18.86 25.08 -19.60
N GLU A 656 -18.48 24.06 -20.36
CA GLU A 656 -19.28 22.88 -20.55
C GLU A 656 -19.32 22.00 -19.28
N PHE A 657 -18.20 21.88 -18.58
CA PHE A 657 -18.08 21.14 -17.32
C PHE A 657 -19.06 21.69 -16.26
N ASN A 658 -19.07 23.00 -16.05
CA ASN A 658 -19.88 23.65 -15.03
C ASN A 658 -21.40 23.63 -15.34
N LYS A 659 -21.82 23.37 -16.60
CA LYS A 659 -23.25 23.23 -16.95
C LYS A 659 -23.95 22.09 -16.21
N ALA A 660 -23.20 21.07 -15.74
CA ALA A 660 -23.79 20.00 -14.94
C ALA A 660 -24.39 20.49 -13.61
N GLY A 661 -23.85 21.57 -13.06
CA GLY A 661 -24.32 22.15 -11.80
C GLY A 661 -24.15 21.25 -10.58
N ASN A 662 -23.32 20.23 -10.67
CA ASN A 662 -23.09 19.30 -9.57
C ASN A 662 -21.93 19.80 -8.71
N HIS A 663 -22.22 20.06 -7.44
CA HIS A 663 -21.24 20.56 -6.49
C HIS A 663 -21.54 20.04 -5.08
N ILE A 664 -20.57 19.41 -4.46
CA ILE A 664 -20.67 18.90 -3.09
C ILE A 664 -19.62 19.59 -2.24
N THR A 665 -20.04 20.19 -1.14
CA THR A 665 -19.15 20.80 -0.14
C THR A 665 -19.32 20.07 1.19
N VAL A 666 -18.20 19.71 1.82
CA VAL A 666 -18.18 19.21 3.19
C VAL A 666 -17.22 20.05 3.99
N THR A 667 -17.69 20.65 5.08
CA THR A 667 -16.88 21.53 5.92
C THR A 667 -16.96 21.10 7.38
N MET A 668 -15.81 20.83 7.97
CA MET A 668 -15.67 20.61 9.40
C MET A 668 -15.16 21.86 10.09
N LEU A 669 -15.82 22.27 11.16
CA LEU A 669 -15.45 23.41 12.02
C LEU A 669 -15.09 22.95 13.41
N PRO A 670 -14.28 23.70 14.16
CA PRO A 670 -14.13 23.49 15.59
C PRO A 670 -15.43 23.84 16.33
N GLU A 671 -15.67 23.18 17.48
CA GLU A 671 -16.78 23.52 18.40
C GLU A 671 -16.53 24.84 19.13
#